data_d332a5ffa7cfaff7dfc006c1f16ce77a
#
_entry.id   d332a5ffa7cfaff7dfc006c1f16ce77a
#
_cell.length_a   1.000
_cell.length_b   1.000
_cell.length_c   1.000
_cell.angle_alpha   90.00
_cell.angle_beta   90.00
_cell.angle_gamma   90.00
#
_symmetry.space_group_name_H-M   'P 1'
#
loop_
_entity.id
_entity.type
_entity.pdbx_description
1 polymer ?
#
loop_
_entity_poly.entity_id
_entity_poly.type
_entity_poly.pdbx_seq_one_letter_code
_entity_poly.pdbx_strand_id
1 'polypeptide(L)'
;MKRLRSPEELLKHDAVAKGRDAIRSLQEQIADRLLKIKAQVEAVGEHLSAKETVHFLHAACEMDLTDATAFVKAAAQLKGHEELLREKRVGFALLRSLATTDEQTRIESLARMEAGASIGTKDVAAIRAESRRQKLSFAEMQSKVGMRHTRAAATRRMTESLKMIDRQAGEILSKIDLLQSKLPEDVRADFAASARSMAAEILPRFIEVWGPQPETVEDVLAVQNGTDGRDVALAHLALKKIAAGEFGGEYGYALDKTSEARRFYTGLVDCLQGVTSVKPPLDLDVPLSRKPVAKLPRPHLTVVELCAGAGGMAIGLERAGYHPLALIEFDKHAAATLRQNRPFWPVVEADIRTIDFKQYRAAGVDLLVGGLPCQPYSMEGRGLGKDDPRDLLPEGARAVEEMRPAAFAFENVAGLLNARYADHLGDFMKKLRKSGYAVQIIRMQAEDYGVPQERTRILIVGLRKTAMGGFRAPPKFPQWRSNMGDALESLMGENGWSGAAAWAEALRTKIVERNGVEYRGALASTVVGRKGGNREKERERWASKGIDIRNVGDAAPTQDEADRAGPGFLPSLTLKMRARLQSFPDYWTFVGGKDSAARQIGNAVPPPVGTAIGLAIRSALKGTVFDYEALLNPTAVHQPEESARQLTWSPLIVTELDVEDACARREEMAN
;
A
#
# COMPACT_ATOMS: atom_id res chain seq x y z
N MET A 1 25.50 -21.18 -4.20
CA MET A 1 24.33 -21.58 -5.00
C MET A 1 24.79 -22.66 -5.98
N LYS A 2 24.24 -23.87 -5.92
CA LYS A 2 24.47 -24.86 -6.99
C LYS A 2 23.87 -24.29 -8.28
N ARG A 3 24.69 -24.15 -9.33
CA ARG A 3 24.25 -23.70 -10.64
C ARG A 3 23.13 -24.65 -11.10
N LEU A 4 21.95 -24.09 -11.42
CA LEU A 4 20.89 -24.90 -12.06
C LEU A 4 21.44 -25.46 -13.36
N ARG A 5 21.34 -26.78 -13.53
CA ARG A 5 21.75 -27.45 -14.76
C ARG A 5 20.89 -26.95 -15.92
N SER A 6 21.48 -26.81 -17.09
CA SER A 6 20.73 -26.48 -18.30
C SER A 6 19.76 -27.61 -18.66
N PRO A 7 18.67 -27.33 -19.40
CA PRO A 7 17.77 -28.39 -19.89
C PRO A 7 18.48 -29.50 -20.64
N GLU A 8 19.53 -29.19 -21.38
CA GLU A 8 20.36 -30.16 -22.11
C GLU A 8 21.21 -31.04 -21.18
N GLU A 9 21.76 -30.48 -20.11
CA GLU A 9 22.47 -31.23 -19.08
C GLU A 9 21.54 -32.17 -18.29
N LEU A 10 20.29 -31.76 -18.06
CA LEU A 10 19.27 -32.59 -17.41
C LEU A 10 18.83 -33.76 -18.29
N LEU A 11 18.79 -33.58 -19.61
CA LEU A 11 18.40 -34.61 -20.59
C LEU A 11 19.44 -35.73 -20.80
N LYS A 12 20.64 -35.56 -20.27
CA LYS A 12 21.67 -36.63 -20.31
C LYS A 12 21.34 -37.84 -19.43
N HIS A 13 20.34 -37.72 -18.57
CA HIS A 13 19.84 -38.83 -17.75
C HIS A 13 18.70 -39.55 -18.47
N ASP A 14 18.85 -40.83 -18.79
CA ASP A 14 17.85 -41.64 -19.48
C ASP A 14 16.45 -41.58 -18.88
N ALA A 15 16.35 -41.60 -17.56
CA ALA A 15 15.08 -41.47 -16.83
C ALA A 15 14.40 -40.10 -17.06
N VAL A 16 15.19 -39.02 -17.17
CA VAL A 16 14.67 -37.66 -17.40
C VAL A 16 14.21 -37.50 -18.85
N ALA A 17 14.96 -38.09 -19.80
CA ALA A 17 14.60 -38.12 -21.21
C ALA A 17 13.29 -38.92 -21.44
N LYS A 18 13.18 -40.14 -20.87
CA LYS A 18 11.94 -40.93 -20.89
C LYS A 18 10.75 -40.21 -20.24
N GLY A 19 10.98 -39.59 -19.10
CA GLY A 19 9.96 -38.76 -18.40
C GLY A 19 9.48 -37.58 -19.27
N ARG A 20 10.40 -36.85 -19.92
CA ARG A 20 10.09 -35.80 -20.88
C ARG A 20 9.20 -36.30 -22.01
N ASP A 21 9.57 -37.42 -22.61
CA ASP A 21 8.86 -37.96 -23.79
C ASP A 21 7.46 -38.48 -23.40
N ALA A 22 7.34 -39.10 -22.24
CA ALA A 22 6.04 -39.46 -21.65
C ALA A 22 5.15 -38.25 -21.39
N ILE A 23 5.71 -37.19 -20.79
CA ILE A 23 4.96 -35.95 -20.52
C ILE A 23 4.53 -35.27 -21.83
N ARG A 24 5.41 -35.23 -22.85
CA ARG A 24 5.07 -34.69 -24.18
C ARG A 24 3.93 -35.47 -24.82
N SER A 25 4.00 -36.79 -24.80
CA SER A 25 2.92 -37.66 -25.32
C SER A 25 1.59 -37.41 -24.61
N LEU A 26 1.60 -37.26 -23.28
CA LEU A 26 0.37 -36.88 -22.52
C LEU A 26 -0.15 -35.50 -22.91
N GLN A 27 0.72 -34.51 -23.12
CA GLN A 27 0.30 -33.17 -23.57
C GLN A 27 -0.30 -33.22 -24.98
N GLU A 28 0.21 -34.04 -25.90
CA GLU A 28 -0.37 -34.27 -27.21
C GLU A 28 -1.76 -34.89 -27.09
N GLN A 29 -1.92 -35.91 -26.25
CA GLN A 29 -3.22 -36.54 -25.99
C GLN A 29 -4.22 -35.57 -25.40
N ILE A 30 -3.79 -34.66 -24.50
CA ILE A 30 -4.66 -33.61 -23.94
C ILE A 30 -5.10 -32.65 -25.05
N ALA A 31 -4.19 -32.16 -25.88
CA ALA A 31 -4.53 -31.28 -26.99
C ALA A 31 -5.52 -31.93 -27.97
N ASP A 32 -5.26 -33.20 -28.32
CA ASP A 32 -6.16 -33.98 -29.19
C ASP A 32 -7.56 -34.14 -28.61
N ARG A 33 -7.68 -34.40 -27.30
CA ARG A 33 -8.99 -34.51 -26.64
C ARG A 33 -9.74 -33.17 -26.65
N LEU A 34 -9.03 -32.06 -26.38
CA LEU A 34 -9.62 -30.72 -26.43
C LEU A 34 -10.13 -30.37 -27.84
N LEU A 35 -9.35 -30.71 -28.88
CA LEU A 35 -9.76 -30.48 -30.26
C LEU A 35 -10.94 -31.37 -30.69
N LYS A 36 -10.99 -32.63 -30.20
CA LYS A 36 -12.16 -33.49 -30.39
C LYS A 36 -13.42 -32.93 -29.75
N ILE A 37 -13.34 -32.42 -28.52
CA ILE A 37 -14.47 -31.74 -27.86
C ILE A 37 -14.87 -30.51 -28.66
N LYS A 38 -13.89 -29.67 -29.10
CA LYS A 38 -14.17 -28.52 -29.98
C LYS A 38 -14.96 -28.91 -31.24
N ALA A 39 -14.53 -29.97 -31.92
CA ALA A 39 -15.17 -30.45 -33.12
C ALA A 39 -16.62 -30.94 -32.88
N GLN A 40 -16.87 -31.62 -31.75
CA GLN A 40 -18.24 -32.03 -31.39
C GLN A 40 -19.10 -30.81 -31.04
N VAL A 41 -18.55 -29.80 -30.36
CA VAL A 41 -19.26 -28.53 -30.07
C VAL A 41 -19.57 -27.78 -31.37
N GLU A 42 -18.69 -27.82 -32.36
CA GLU A 42 -18.91 -27.23 -33.68
C GLU A 42 -20.06 -27.92 -34.39
N ALA A 43 -20.10 -29.27 -34.41
CA ALA A 43 -21.18 -30.05 -35.01
C ALA A 43 -22.55 -29.79 -34.32
N VAL A 44 -22.58 -29.69 -32.99
CA VAL A 44 -23.78 -29.30 -32.25
C VAL A 44 -24.22 -27.87 -32.60
N GLY A 45 -23.26 -26.98 -32.77
CA GLY A 45 -23.48 -25.57 -33.14
C GLY A 45 -24.04 -25.37 -34.53
N GLU A 46 -24.00 -26.39 -35.42
CA GLU A 46 -24.70 -26.38 -36.74
C GLU A 46 -26.22 -26.49 -36.59
N HIS A 47 -26.70 -27.04 -35.47
CA HIS A 47 -28.12 -27.28 -35.21
C HIS A 47 -28.70 -26.38 -34.12
N LEU A 48 -27.90 -25.80 -33.27
CA LEU A 48 -28.29 -24.97 -32.13
C LEU A 48 -27.62 -23.59 -32.20
N SER A 49 -28.30 -22.56 -31.70
CA SER A 49 -27.67 -21.26 -31.51
C SER A 49 -26.55 -21.33 -30.46
N ALA A 50 -25.63 -20.40 -30.48
CA ALA A 50 -24.52 -20.36 -29.53
C ALA A 50 -24.99 -20.39 -28.05
N LYS A 51 -26.13 -19.75 -27.74
CA LYS A 51 -26.71 -19.72 -26.39
C LYS A 51 -27.30 -21.09 -26.01
N GLU A 52 -28.01 -21.72 -26.95
CA GLU A 52 -28.57 -23.05 -26.74
C GLU A 52 -27.46 -24.11 -26.63
N THR A 53 -26.40 -24.01 -27.44
CA THR A 53 -25.24 -24.90 -27.35
C THR A 53 -24.55 -24.78 -25.96
N VAL A 54 -24.37 -23.58 -25.44
CA VAL A 54 -23.82 -23.39 -24.06
C VAL A 54 -24.74 -24.03 -23.03
N HIS A 55 -26.07 -23.85 -23.16
CA HIS A 55 -27.03 -24.45 -22.24
C HIS A 55 -27.04 -25.99 -22.33
N PHE A 56 -26.97 -26.54 -23.53
CA PHE A 56 -26.84 -27.99 -23.77
C PHE A 56 -25.59 -28.57 -23.12
N LEU A 57 -24.43 -27.94 -23.37
CA LEU A 57 -23.17 -28.38 -22.78
C LEU A 57 -23.18 -28.33 -21.24
N HIS A 58 -23.82 -27.32 -20.69
CA HIS A 58 -23.94 -27.20 -19.25
C HIS A 58 -24.94 -28.21 -18.64
N ALA A 59 -26.16 -28.33 -19.23
CA ALA A 59 -27.23 -29.12 -18.62
C ALA A 59 -27.14 -30.60 -18.96
N ALA A 60 -26.72 -30.96 -20.17
CA ALA A 60 -26.71 -32.34 -20.65
C ALA A 60 -25.33 -33.00 -20.64
N CYS A 61 -24.25 -32.19 -20.67
CA CYS A 61 -22.88 -32.68 -20.65
C CYS A 61 -22.16 -32.38 -19.31
N GLU A 62 -22.88 -31.81 -18.33
CA GLU A 62 -22.35 -31.48 -16.98
C GLU A 62 -21.10 -30.57 -17.02
N MET A 63 -20.93 -29.78 -18.07
CA MET A 63 -19.80 -28.90 -18.25
C MET A 63 -19.99 -27.60 -17.46
N ASP A 64 -18.96 -27.09 -16.80
CA ASP A 64 -19.03 -25.77 -16.19
C ASP A 64 -19.43 -24.70 -17.21
N LEU A 65 -20.28 -23.76 -16.81
CA LEU A 65 -20.83 -22.72 -17.69
C LEU A 65 -19.74 -21.87 -18.37
N THR A 66 -18.63 -21.63 -17.64
CA THR A 66 -17.47 -20.87 -18.15
C THR A 66 -16.72 -21.67 -19.21
N ASP A 67 -16.59 -22.96 -19.01
CA ASP A 67 -15.89 -23.87 -19.92
C ASP A 67 -16.74 -24.16 -21.15
N ALA A 68 -18.05 -24.37 -20.99
CA ALA A 68 -19.04 -24.49 -22.09
C ALA A 68 -18.97 -23.24 -22.99
N THR A 69 -18.99 -22.04 -22.40
CA THR A 69 -18.88 -20.79 -23.16
C THR A 69 -17.51 -20.69 -23.88
N ALA A 70 -16.42 -21.16 -23.27
CA ALA A 70 -15.09 -21.14 -23.88
C ALA A 70 -15.03 -22.10 -25.09
N PHE A 71 -15.61 -23.30 -25.01
CA PHE A 71 -15.66 -24.24 -26.12
C PHE A 71 -16.51 -23.76 -27.30
N VAL A 72 -17.67 -23.16 -27.02
CA VAL A 72 -18.53 -22.57 -28.09
C VAL A 72 -17.78 -21.44 -28.81
N LYS A 73 -17.07 -20.59 -28.06
CA LYS A 73 -16.23 -19.55 -28.66
C LYS A 73 -15.02 -20.13 -29.41
N ALA A 74 -14.41 -21.19 -28.90
CA ALA A 74 -13.26 -21.85 -29.56
C ALA A 74 -13.72 -22.49 -30.89
N ALA A 75 -14.91 -23.13 -30.94
CA ALA A 75 -15.49 -23.67 -32.14
C ALA A 75 -15.67 -22.60 -33.22
N ALA A 76 -16.19 -21.42 -32.83
CA ALA A 76 -16.42 -20.31 -33.75
C ALA A 76 -15.13 -19.55 -34.16
N GLN A 77 -14.22 -19.31 -33.21
CA GLN A 77 -13.13 -18.36 -33.39
C GLN A 77 -11.78 -18.98 -33.75
N LEU A 78 -11.62 -20.30 -33.56
CA LEU A 78 -10.36 -21.04 -33.81
C LEU A 78 -10.55 -22.13 -34.89
N LYS A 79 -11.52 -21.96 -35.74
CA LYS A 79 -11.77 -22.83 -36.90
C LYS A 79 -10.65 -22.65 -37.91
N GLY A 80 -10.11 -23.78 -38.40
CA GLY A 80 -9.01 -23.81 -39.37
C GLY A 80 -7.60 -23.74 -38.76
N HIS A 81 -7.45 -23.63 -37.40
CA HIS A 81 -6.16 -23.60 -36.71
C HIS A 81 -5.87 -24.89 -35.91
N GLU A 82 -6.61 -25.97 -36.17
CA GLU A 82 -6.55 -27.22 -35.39
C GLU A 82 -5.17 -27.85 -35.42
N GLU A 83 -4.49 -27.88 -36.59
CA GLU A 83 -3.14 -28.45 -36.76
C GLU A 83 -2.13 -27.64 -35.91
N LEU A 84 -2.17 -26.31 -35.97
CA LEU A 84 -1.29 -25.45 -35.18
C LEU A 84 -1.49 -25.67 -33.69
N LEU A 85 -2.75 -25.71 -33.23
CA LEU A 85 -3.09 -25.93 -31.82
C LEU A 85 -2.62 -27.32 -31.33
N ARG A 86 -2.69 -28.34 -32.18
CA ARG A 86 -2.16 -29.69 -31.92
C ARG A 86 -0.63 -29.68 -31.82
N GLU A 87 0.04 -29.14 -32.87
CA GLU A 87 1.51 -29.04 -32.91
C GLU A 87 2.10 -28.35 -31.69
N LYS A 88 1.48 -27.25 -31.28
CA LYS A 88 1.90 -26.46 -30.09
C LYS A 88 1.39 -27.04 -28.78
N ARG A 89 0.70 -28.20 -28.77
CA ARG A 89 0.16 -28.90 -27.60
C ARG A 89 -0.64 -27.98 -26.68
N VAL A 90 -1.55 -27.20 -27.27
CA VAL A 90 -2.30 -26.17 -26.57
C VAL A 90 -3.22 -26.78 -25.50
N GLY A 91 -2.99 -26.40 -24.25
CA GLY A 91 -3.85 -26.78 -23.11
C GLY A 91 -5.10 -25.92 -23.03
N PHE A 92 -6.07 -26.36 -22.23
CA PHE A 92 -7.39 -25.72 -22.13
C PHE A 92 -7.33 -24.22 -21.73
N ALA A 93 -6.45 -23.86 -20.80
CA ALA A 93 -6.31 -22.46 -20.36
C ALA A 93 -5.89 -21.53 -21.51
N LEU A 94 -4.99 -21.98 -22.38
CA LEU A 94 -4.56 -21.19 -23.53
C LEU A 94 -5.63 -21.21 -24.63
N LEU A 95 -6.27 -22.34 -24.89
CA LEU A 95 -7.40 -22.46 -25.82
C LEU A 95 -8.52 -21.44 -25.44
N ARG A 96 -8.90 -21.40 -24.16
CA ARG A 96 -9.87 -20.45 -23.63
C ARG A 96 -9.42 -19.00 -23.79
N SER A 97 -8.15 -18.71 -23.53
CA SER A 97 -7.59 -17.37 -23.67
C SER A 97 -7.63 -16.88 -25.11
N LEU A 98 -7.27 -17.71 -26.07
CA LEU A 98 -7.34 -17.42 -27.51
C LEU A 98 -8.79 -17.26 -28.00
N ALA A 99 -9.70 -18.11 -27.54
CA ALA A 99 -11.10 -18.07 -27.92
C ALA A 99 -11.87 -16.86 -27.39
N THR A 100 -11.47 -16.33 -26.23
CA THR A 100 -12.19 -15.24 -25.55
C THR A 100 -11.54 -13.87 -25.72
N THR A 101 -10.41 -13.78 -26.39
CA THR A 101 -9.75 -12.49 -26.68
C THR A 101 -10.38 -11.82 -27.90
N ASP A 102 -10.05 -10.54 -28.13
CA ASP A 102 -10.46 -9.81 -29.34
C ASP A 102 -9.74 -10.36 -30.58
N GLU A 103 -10.34 -10.14 -31.74
CA GLU A 103 -9.90 -10.71 -33.02
C GLU A 103 -8.45 -10.35 -33.36
N GLN A 104 -8.05 -9.11 -33.20
CA GLN A 104 -6.70 -8.65 -33.51
C GLN A 104 -5.64 -9.32 -32.62
N THR A 105 -5.92 -9.41 -31.31
CA THR A 105 -5.04 -10.12 -30.35
C THR A 105 -4.95 -11.59 -30.69
N ARG A 106 -6.05 -12.22 -31.15
CA ARG A 106 -6.07 -13.62 -31.56
C ARG A 106 -5.23 -13.86 -32.80
N ILE A 107 -5.43 -13.05 -33.85
CA ILE A 107 -4.65 -13.12 -35.09
C ILE A 107 -3.16 -12.99 -34.80
N GLU A 108 -2.75 -11.99 -34.06
CA GLU A 108 -1.36 -11.76 -33.69
C GLU A 108 -0.76 -12.92 -32.86
N SER A 109 -1.55 -13.47 -31.92
CA SER A 109 -1.11 -14.60 -31.12
C SER A 109 -0.90 -15.85 -31.96
N LEU A 110 -1.82 -16.16 -32.88
CA LEU A 110 -1.72 -17.30 -33.80
C LEU A 110 -0.54 -17.12 -34.77
N ALA A 111 -0.35 -15.93 -35.34
CA ALA A 111 0.78 -15.62 -36.21
C ALA A 111 2.13 -15.83 -35.53
N ARG A 112 2.26 -15.41 -34.26
CA ARG A 112 3.48 -15.65 -33.46
C ARG A 112 3.69 -17.14 -33.17
N MET A 113 2.62 -17.91 -32.97
CA MET A 113 2.70 -19.36 -32.81
C MET A 113 3.14 -20.05 -34.10
N GLU A 114 2.62 -19.63 -35.26
CA GLU A 114 3.03 -20.10 -36.60
C GLU A 114 4.51 -19.81 -36.88
N ALA A 115 4.97 -18.60 -36.45
CA ALA A 115 6.37 -18.21 -36.53
C ALA A 115 7.30 -18.99 -35.55
N GLY A 116 6.78 -19.94 -34.78
CA GLY A 116 7.56 -20.81 -33.90
C GLY A 116 7.64 -20.35 -32.44
N ALA A 117 6.98 -19.22 -32.06
CA ALA A 117 6.99 -18.76 -30.70
C ALA A 117 6.18 -19.67 -29.76
N SER A 118 6.69 -19.88 -28.55
CA SER A 118 5.92 -20.51 -27.48
C SER A 118 5.07 -19.46 -26.78
N ILE A 119 3.76 -19.48 -27.00
CA ILE A 119 2.79 -18.52 -26.45
C ILE A 119 2.04 -19.16 -25.28
N GLY A 120 1.97 -18.46 -24.15
CA GLY A 120 1.15 -18.78 -22.99
C GLY A 120 0.01 -17.77 -22.76
N THR A 121 -0.81 -18.00 -21.77
CA THR A 121 -1.93 -17.10 -21.41
C THR A 121 -1.47 -15.68 -21.05
N LYS A 122 -0.27 -15.55 -20.48
CA LYS A 122 0.35 -14.25 -20.15
C LYS A 122 0.75 -13.48 -21.40
N ASP A 123 1.22 -14.19 -22.42
CA ASP A 123 1.64 -13.57 -23.68
C ASP A 123 0.43 -13.06 -24.47
N VAL A 124 -0.67 -13.82 -24.50
CA VAL A 124 -1.96 -13.36 -25.08
C VAL A 124 -2.46 -12.10 -24.36
N ALA A 125 -2.33 -12.04 -23.03
CA ALA A 125 -2.70 -10.85 -22.26
C ALA A 125 -1.79 -9.65 -22.56
N ALA A 126 -0.49 -9.87 -22.74
CA ALA A 126 0.49 -8.85 -23.11
C ALA A 126 0.20 -8.27 -24.52
N ILE A 127 -0.01 -9.14 -25.52
CA ILE A 127 -0.37 -8.77 -26.90
C ILE A 127 -1.68 -7.93 -26.89
N ARG A 128 -2.67 -8.35 -26.11
CA ARG A 128 -3.93 -7.60 -25.94
C ARG A 128 -3.71 -6.21 -25.36
N ALA A 129 -2.82 -6.09 -24.36
CA ALA A 129 -2.50 -4.81 -23.75
C ALA A 129 -1.78 -3.89 -24.74
N GLU A 130 -0.88 -4.42 -25.55
CA GLU A 130 -0.15 -3.70 -26.59
C GLU A 130 -1.06 -3.22 -27.71
N SER A 131 -1.93 -4.10 -28.24
CA SER A 131 -2.93 -3.75 -29.24
C SER A 131 -3.90 -2.65 -28.76
N ARG A 132 -4.29 -2.67 -27.48
CA ARG A 132 -5.12 -1.60 -26.88
C ARG A 132 -4.37 -0.26 -26.76
N ARG A 133 -3.06 -0.28 -26.52
CA ARG A 133 -2.23 0.94 -26.45
C ARG A 133 -2.12 1.59 -27.83
N GLN A 134 -1.96 0.81 -28.88
CA GLN A 134 -1.82 1.31 -30.25
C GLN A 134 -3.12 1.94 -30.81
N LYS A 135 -4.31 1.52 -30.30
CA LYS A 135 -5.61 2.00 -30.76
C LYS A 135 -6.08 3.32 -30.13
N LEU A 136 -5.41 3.82 -29.08
CA LEU A 136 -5.80 5.05 -28.39
C LEU A 136 -5.01 6.24 -28.91
N SER A 137 -5.71 7.26 -29.42
CA SER A 137 -5.08 8.54 -29.71
C SER A 137 -4.58 9.18 -28.41
N PHE A 138 -3.55 10.05 -28.52
CA PHE A 138 -2.99 10.75 -27.36
C PHE A 138 -4.05 11.57 -26.61
N ALA A 139 -5.01 12.18 -27.32
CA ALA A 139 -6.12 12.91 -26.74
C ALA A 139 -7.08 12.02 -25.94
N GLU A 140 -7.36 10.80 -26.43
CA GLU A 140 -8.19 9.82 -25.72
C GLU A 140 -7.49 9.25 -24.49
N MET A 141 -6.16 9.06 -24.55
CA MET A 141 -5.36 8.70 -23.37
C MET A 141 -5.40 9.78 -22.30
N GLN A 142 -5.21 11.06 -22.69
CA GLN A 142 -5.30 12.19 -21.76
C GLN A 142 -6.70 12.34 -21.16
N SER A 143 -7.75 12.19 -21.97
CA SER A 143 -9.15 12.24 -21.49
C SER A 143 -9.45 11.12 -20.48
N LYS A 144 -8.99 9.89 -20.76
CA LYS A 144 -9.15 8.76 -19.82
C LYS A 144 -8.35 8.92 -18.54
N VAL A 145 -7.15 9.49 -18.61
CA VAL A 145 -6.34 9.82 -17.43
C VAL A 145 -7.03 10.93 -16.63
N GLY A 146 -7.50 12.01 -17.28
CA GLY A 146 -8.23 13.10 -16.63
C GLY A 146 -9.50 12.61 -15.92
N MET A 147 -10.32 11.78 -16.58
CA MET A 147 -11.52 11.19 -15.96
C MET A 147 -11.18 10.26 -14.78
N ARG A 148 -10.08 9.50 -14.86
CA ARG A 148 -9.60 8.69 -13.73
C ARG A 148 -9.22 9.54 -12.52
N HIS A 149 -8.51 10.66 -12.75
CA HIS A 149 -8.12 11.58 -11.69
C HIS A 149 -9.33 12.26 -11.04
N THR A 150 -10.28 12.73 -11.85
CA THR A 150 -11.53 13.35 -11.34
C THR A 150 -12.36 12.36 -10.53
N ARG A 151 -12.47 11.10 -10.98
CA ARG A 151 -13.16 10.04 -10.23
C ARG A 151 -12.46 9.69 -8.93
N ALA A 152 -11.14 9.53 -8.96
CA ALA A 152 -10.37 9.23 -7.77
C ALA A 152 -10.46 10.36 -6.73
N ALA A 153 -10.53 11.60 -7.17
CA ALA A 153 -10.75 12.77 -6.31
C ALA A 153 -12.17 12.77 -5.73
N ALA A 154 -13.19 12.54 -6.57
CA ALA A 154 -14.58 12.46 -6.13
C ALA A 154 -14.81 11.30 -5.13
N THR A 155 -14.24 10.12 -5.40
CA THR A 155 -14.33 8.98 -4.49
C THR A 155 -13.62 9.25 -3.16
N ARG A 156 -12.46 9.92 -3.18
CA ARG A 156 -11.76 10.31 -1.95
C ARG A 156 -12.61 11.27 -1.13
N ARG A 157 -13.12 12.34 -1.74
CA ARG A 157 -13.96 13.33 -1.07
C ARG A 157 -15.23 12.72 -0.46
N MET A 158 -15.88 11.82 -1.21
CA MET A 158 -17.03 11.05 -0.70
C MET A 158 -16.66 10.16 0.49
N THR A 159 -15.52 9.47 0.42
CA THR A 159 -15.05 8.59 1.51
C THR A 159 -14.71 9.40 2.77
N GLU A 160 -14.15 10.59 2.61
CA GLU A 160 -13.85 11.51 3.72
C GLU A 160 -15.15 12.05 4.33
N SER A 161 -16.11 12.44 3.52
CA SER A 161 -17.43 12.87 3.98
C SER A 161 -18.18 11.77 4.73
N LEU A 162 -18.16 10.52 4.24
CA LEU A 162 -18.73 9.37 4.93
C LEU A 162 -18.08 9.11 6.31
N LYS A 163 -16.74 9.15 6.39
CA LYS A 163 -16.02 8.97 7.65
C LYS A 163 -16.36 10.06 8.67
N MET A 164 -16.51 11.31 8.20
CA MET A 164 -16.87 12.42 9.07
C MET A 164 -18.31 12.28 9.57
N ILE A 165 -19.25 11.95 8.67
CA ILE A 165 -20.65 11.71 9.03
C ILE A 165 -20.75 10.60 10.07
N ASP A 166 -20.09 9.46 9.85
CA ASP A 166 -20.07 8.31 10.76
C ASP A 166 -19.57 8.70 12.17
N ARG A 167 -18.41 9.39 12.22
CA ARG A 167 -17.84 9.82 13.50
C ARG A 167 -18.76 10.81 14.23
N GLN A 168 -19.20 11.86 13.53
CA GLN A 168 -20.02 12.89 14.14
C GLN A 168 -21.43 12.40 14.49
N ALA A 169 -21.99 11.49 13.70
CA ALA A 169 -23.25 10.82 14.06
C ALA A 169 -23.12 10.07 15.39
N GLY A 170 -22.05 9.28 15.57
CA GLY A 170 -21.78 8.59 16.84
C GLY A 170 -21.64 9.56 18.03
N GLU A 171 -20.93 10.69 17.81
CA GLU A 171 -20.79 11.72 18.85
C GLU A 171 -22.12 12.43 19.16
N ILE A 172 -22.95 12.73 18.16
CA ILE A 172 -24.28 13.30 18.34
C ILE A 172 -25.15 12.34 19.17
N LEU A 173 -25.17 11.07 18.81
CA LEU A 173 -25.97 10.05 19.50
C LEU A 173 -25.53 9.91 20.97
N SER A 174 -24.23 9.89 21.24
CA SER A 174 -23.70 9.87 22.61
C SER A 174 -24.12 11.08 23.41
N LYS A 175 -24.16 12.27 22.81
CA LYS A 175 -24.64 13.50 23.48
C LYS A 175 -26.17 13.48 23.73
N ILE A 176 -26.91 12.94 22.76
CA ILE A 176 -28.35 12.76 22.88
C ILE A 176 -28.66 11.77 24.02
N ASP A 177 -27.94 10.66 24.12
CA ASP A 177 -28.09 9.72 25.23
C ASP A 177 -27.80 10.34 26.59
N LEU A 178 -26.83 11.23 26.68
CA LEU A 178 -26.52 12.00 27.90
C LEU A 178 -27.65 12.98 28.28
N LEU A 179 -28.39 13.51 27.32
CA LEU A 179 -29.57 14.34 27.60
C LEU A 179 -30.69 13.56 28.31
N GLN A 180 -30.72 12.24 28.18
CA GLN A 180 -31.66 11.37 28.91
C GLN A 180 -31.25 11.12 30.37
N SER A 181 -30.02 11.43 30.73
CA SER A 181 -29.49 11.19 32.07
C SER A 181 -29.93 12.31 33.04
N LYS A 182 -29.85 12.01 34.37
CA LYS A 182 -30.15 13.00 35.42
C LYS A 182 -28.98 14.00 35.61
N LEU A 183 -28.61 14.70 34.57
CA LEU A 183 -27.59 15.75 34.62
C LEU A 183 -28.20 17.11 35.01
N PRO A 184 -27.40 18.05 35.56
CA PRO A 184 -27.79 19.45 35.75
C PRO A 184 -28.25 20.10 34.44
N GLU A 185 -29.17 21.09 34.54
CA GLU A 185 -29.83 21.70 33.38
C GLU A 185 -28.83 22.43 32.46
N ASP A 186 -27.88 23.15 33.08
CA ASP A 186 -26.77 23.82 32.36
C ASP A 186 -25.92 22.85 31.53
N VAL A 187 -25.56 21.71 32.09
CA VAL A 187 -24.81 20.65 31.40
C VAL A 187 -25.62 20.04 30.26
N ARG A 188 -26.93 19.83 30.45
CA ARG A 188 -27.81 19.35 29.37
C ARG A 188 -27.92 20.37 28.24
N ALA A 189 -28.04 21.67 28.58
CA ALA A 189 -28.07 22.73 27.58
C ALA A 189 -26.80 22.75 26.72
N ASP A 190 -25.62 22.56 27.32
CA ASP A 190 -24.35 22.49 26.60
C ASP A 190 -24.27 21.27 25.65
N PHE A 191 -24.74 20.09 26.07
CA PHE A 191 -24.82 18.92 25.20
C PHE A 191 -25.81 19.12 24.05
N ALA A 192 -26.97 19.74 24.30
CA ALA A 192 -27.95 20.07 23.28
C ALA A 192 -27.38 21.06 22.26
N ALA A 193 -26.73 22.13 22.71
CA ALA A 193 -26.08 23.12 21.85
C ALA A 193 -24.97 22.48 21.00
N SER A 194 -24.15 21.59 21.57
CA SER A 194 -23.11 20.86 20.87
C SER A 194 -23.68 19.89 19.82
N ALA A 195 -24.72 19.13 20.16
CA ALA A 195 -25.36 18.20 19.21
C ALA A 195 -25.98 18.96 18.03
N ARG A 196 -26.64 20.12 18.31
CA ARG A 196 -27.18 21.02 17.29
C ARG A 196 -26.10 21.51 16.32
N SER A 197 -25.00 22.02 16.84
CA SER A 197 -23.88 22.52 16.04
C SER A 197 -23.29 21.43 15.14
N MET A 198 -23.10 20.26 15.69
CA MET A 198 -22.53 19.09 14.92
C MET A 198 -23.50 18.63 13.84
N ALA A 199 -24.80 18.55 14.11
CA ALA A 199 -25.79 18.18 13.10
C ALA A 199 -25.85 19.19 11.96
N ALA A 200 -25.78 20.48 12.26
CA ALA A 200 -25.73 21.54 11.25
C ALA A 200 -24.47 21.50 10.39
N GLU A 201 -23.34 21.07 10.95
CA GLU A 201 -22.08 20.85 10.19
C GLU A 201 -22.15 19.64 9.27
N ILE A 202 -22.79 18.55 9.71
CA ILE A 202 -22.92 17.32 8.91
C ILE A 202 -23.90 17.48 7.74
N LEU A 203 -24.98 18.22 7.94
CA LEU A 203 -26.11 18.26 7.00
C LEU A 203 -25.71 18.58 5.54
N PRO A 204 -24.89 19.60 5.26
CA PRO A 204 -24.43 19.87 3.90
C PRO A 204 -23.63 18.70 3.29
N ARG A 205 -22.79 18.04 4.09
CA ARG A 205 -21.99 16.88 3.65
C ARG A 205 -22.85 15.65 3.40
N PHE A 206 -23.91 15.48 4.19
CA PHE A 206 -24.88 14.43 4.00
C PHE A 206 -25.56 14.57 2.63
N ILE A 207 -26.00 15.79 2.29
CA ILE A 207 -26.59 16.10 0.98
C ILE A 207 -25.58 15.93 -0.15
N GLU A 208 -24.30 16.27 0.07
CA GLU A 208 -23.23 16.03 -0.91
C GLU A 208 -23.05 14.54 -1.24
N VAL A 209 -23.24 13.66 -0.25
CA VAL A 209 -23.03 12.20 -0.40
C VAL A 209 -24.25 11.49 -1.01
N TRP A 210 -25.46 11.80 -0.51
CA TRP A 210 -26.69 11.09 -0.90
C TRP A 210 -27.67 11.91 -1.75
N GLY A 211 -27.31 13.16 -2.06
CA GLY A 211 -28.16 14.07 -2.79
C GLY A 211 -29.29 14.69 -1.92
N PRO A 212 -30.11 15.55 -2.53
CA PRO A 212 -31.27 16.13 -1.86
C PRO A 212 -32.23 15.05 -1.34
N GLN A 213 -32.69 15.18 -0.12
CA GLN A 213 -33.58 14.23 0.54
C GLN A 213 -34.94 14.88 0.84
N PRO A 214 -36.01 14.07 1.06
CA PRO A 214 -37.30 14.56 1.51
C PRO A 214 -37.18 15.40 2.79
N GLU A 215 -37.97 16.46 2.86
CA GLU A 215 -37.90 17.45 3.97
C GLU A 215 -39.00 17.31 5.02
N THR A 216 -40.06 16.59 4.70
CA THR A 216 -41.18 16.37 5.61
C THR A 216 -41.31 14.91 6.02
N VAL A 217 -42.01 14.66 7.14
CA VAL A 217 -42.28 13.31 7.65
C VAL A 217 -43.12 12.52 6.64
N GLU A 218 -44.15 13.21 6.07
CA GLU A 218 -45.05 12.60 5.09
C GLU A 218 -44.29 12.13 3.84
N ASP A 219 -43.41 12.98 3.31
CA ASP A 219 -42.61 12.65 2.13
C ASP A 219 -41.63 11.50 2.40
N VAL A 220 -41.02 11.47 3.60
CA VAL A 220 -40.15 10.36 4.02
C VAL A 220 -40.93 9.05 4.15
N LEU A 221 -42.16 9.11 4.71
CA LEU A 221 -43.03 7.95 4.84
C LEU A 221 -43.55 7.45 3.50
N ALA A 222 -43.62 8.31 2.47
CA ALA A 222 -43.95 7.94 1.10
C ALA A 222 -42.84 7.16 0.38
N VAL A 223 -41.58 7.26 0.84
CA VAL A 223 -40.48 6.41 0.33
C VAL A 223 -40.75 4.95 0.68
N GLN A 224 -40.54 4.04 -0.28
CA GLN A 224 -40.84 2.63 -0.13
C GLN A 224 -40.19 2.03 1.12
N ASN A 225 -41.02 1.36 1.92
CA ASN A 225 -40.56 0.74 3.19
C ASN A 225 -39.56 -0.40 2.93
N GLY A 226 -38.53 -0.51 3.79
CA GLY A 226 -37.52 -1.57 3.68
C GLY A 226 -36.48 -1.31 2.58
N THR A 227 -36.33 -0.08 2.10
CA THR A 227 -35.32 0.31 1.13
C THR A 227 -34.23 1.17 1.79
N ASP A 228 -32.99 1.05 1.31
CA ASP A 228 -31.86 1.89 1.72
C ASP A 228 -32.19 3.39 1.57
N GLY A 229 -32.99 3.75 0.55
CA GLY A 229 -33.41 5.14 0.32
C GLY A 229 -34.27 5.71 1.44
N ARG A 230 -35.11 4.90 2.09
CA ARG A 230 -35.90 5.33 3.24
C ARG A 230 -35.06 5.58 4.47
N ASP A 231 -34.05 4.71 4.73
CA ASP A 231 -33.15 4.86 5.86
C ASP A 231 -32.30 6.13 5.74
N VAL A 232 -31.84 6.44 4.51
CA VAL A 232 -31.13 7.69 4.21
C VAL A 232 -32.04 8.91 4.43
N ALA A 233 -33.31 8.86 3.96
CA ALA A 233 -34.25 9.95 4.12
C ALA A 233 -34.61 10.18 5.61
N LEU A 234 -34.80 9.11 6.39
CA LEU A 234 -35.02 9.17 7.83
C LEU A 234 -33.80 9.78 8.58
N ALA A 235 -32.59 9.37 8.22
CA ALA A 235 -31.37 9.90 8.82
C ALA A 235 -31.18 11.39 8.50
N HIS A 236 -31.47 11.82 7.26
CA HIS A 236 -31.48 13.23 6.88
C HIS A 236 -32.46 14.05 7.71
N LEU A 237 -33.69 13.55 7.87
CA LEU A 237 -34.72 14.23 8.67
C LEU A 237 -34.31 14.29 10.14
N ALA A 238 -33.69 13.24 10.69
CA ALA A 238 -33.16 13.25 12.05
C ALA A 238 -32.10 14.35 12.23
N LEU A 239 -31.13 14.43 11.34
CA LEU A 239 -30.09 15.48 11.35
C LEU A 239 -30.68 16.88 11.25
N LYS A 240 -31.70 17.08 10.39
CA LYS A 240 -32.38 18.36 10.21
C LYS A 240 -33.10 18.79 11.49
N LYS A 241 -33.82 17.87 12.15
CA LYS A 241 -34.50 18.12 13.42
C LYS A 241 -33.53 18.44 14.55
N ILE A 242 -32.45 17.67 14.67
CA ILE A 242 -31.40 17.94 15.66
C ILE A 242 -30.76 19.31 15.42
N ALA A 243 -30.44 19.65 14.17
CA ALA A 243 -29.89 20.98 13.82
C ALA A 243 -30.83 22.12 14.12
N ALA A 244 -32.14 21.89 14.00
CA ALA A 244 -33.18 22.87 14.40
C ALA A 244 -33.38 22.94 15.93
N GLY A 245 -32.82 22.02 16.70
CA GLY A 245 -33.03 21.91 18.14
C GLY A 245 -34.33 21.23 18.53
N GLU A 246 -34.94 20.51 17.60
CA GLU A 246 -36.18 19.77 17.81
C GLU A 246 -35.88 18.40 18.44
N PHE A 247 -35.49 18.39 19.71
CA PHE A 247 -35.18 17.16 20.43
C PHE A 247 -36.41 16.49 21.08
N GLY A 248 -37.65 16.98 20.84
CA GLY A 248 -38.88 16.56 21.52
C GLY A 248 -38.93 17.06 22.96
N GLY A 249 -40.07 17.65 23.46
CA GLY A 249 -40.10 18.34 24.72
C GLY A 249 -39.08 19.48 24.79
N GLU A 250 -38.74 20.00 25.96
CA GLU A 250 -37.75 21.07 26.08
C GLU A 250 -36.36 20.71 25.57
N TYR A 251 -36.00 19.40 25.60
CA TYR A 251 -34.76 18.84 25.02
C TYR A 251 -34.96 17.48 24.31
N GLY A 252 -36.18 17.13 23.94
CA GLY A 252 -36.49 15.94 23.16
C GLY A 252 -36.64 14.64 23.93
N TYR A 253 -36.46 14.64 25.23
CA TYR A 253 -36.41 13.39 26.02
C TYR A 253 -37.29 13.39 27.27
N ALA A 254 -38.05 14.44 27.51
CA ALA A 254 -39.08 14.47 28.58
C ALA A 254 -40.33 13.68 28.20
N LEU A 255 -40.35 13.02 27.05
CA LEU A 255 -41.51 12.28 26.59
C LEU A 255 -41.61 10.92 27.25
N ASP A 256 -42.81 10.54 27.64
CA ASP A 256 -43.19 9.24 28.15
C ASP A 256 -42.71 8.13 27.16
N LYS A 257 -42.18 7.05 27.71
CA LYS A 257 -41.65 5.90 26.95
C LYS A 257 -42.66 5.27 25.99
N THR A 258 -43.93 5.60 26.13
CA THR A 258 -45.05 5.03 25.33
C THR A 258 -45.53 5.97 24.22
N SER A 259 -45.03 7.20 24.07
CA SER A 259 -45.50 8.12 23.03
C SER A 259 -45.06 7.73 21.64
N GLU A 260 -45.96 7.91 20.67
CA GLU A 260 -45.69 7.63 19.25
C GLU A 260 -44.56 8.50 18.71
N ALA A 261 -44.48 9.74 19.15
CA ALA A 261 -43.41 10.68 18.80
C ALA A 261 -42.01 10.16 19.26
N ARG A 262 -41.92 9.54 20.42
CA ARG A 262 -40.69 8.95 20.92
C ARG A 262 -40.28 7.76 20.08
N ARG A 263 -41.18 6.85 19.70
CA ARG A 263 -40.86 5.69 18.83
C ARG A 263 -40.35 6.16 17.49
N PHE A 264 -40.97 7.16 16.93
CA PHE A 264 -40.54 7.76 15.67
C PHE A 264 -39.14 8.38 15.79
N TYR A 265 -38.88 9.13 16.86
CA TYR A 265 -37.60 9.77 17.09
C TYR A 265 -36.47 8.75 17.35
N THR A 266 -36.74 7.72 18.15
CA THR A 266 -35.79 6.62 18.36
C THR A 266 -35.49 5.91 17.05
N GLY A 267 -36.46 5.64 16.20
CA GLY A 267 -36.25 5.08 14.87
C GLY A 267 -35.41 5.94 13.96
N LEU A 268 -35.57 7.28 14.00
CA LEU A 268 -34.73 8.21 13.26
C LEU A 268 -33.26 8.18 13.73
N VAL A 269 -33.05 8.09 15.04
CA VAL A 269 -31.72 8.01 15.64
C VAL A 269 -31.04 6.69 15.27
N ASP A 270 -31.77 5.57 15.32
CA ASP A 270 -31.25 4.25 14.89
C ASP A 270 -30.88 4.25 13.40
N CYS A 271 -31.71 4.90 12.55
CA CYS A 271 -31.39 5.06 11.12
C CYS A 271 -30.11 5.90 10.92
N LEU A 272 -29.83 6.87 11.76
CA LEU A 272 -28.62 7.67 11.66
C LEU A 272 -27.35 6.83 11.90
N GLN A 273 -27.40 5.85 12.81
CA GLN A 273 -26.29 4.92 13.03
C GLN A 273 -26.07 3.98 11.84
N GLY A 274 -27.13 3.57 11.17
CA GLY A 274 -27.07 2.64 10.03
C GLY A 274 -26.74 3.29 8.69
N VAL A 275 -26.89 4.61 8.56
CA VAL A 275 -26.84 5.30 7.26
C VAL A 275 -25.51 5.21 6.54
N THR A 276 -24.41 5.09 7.27
CA THR A 276 -23.07 4.93 6.66
C THR A 276 -22.84 3.57 6.04
N SER A 277 -23.67 2.58 6.34
CA SER A 277 -23.67 1.27 5.68
C SER A 277 -24.41 1.29 4.34
N VAL A 278 -25.28 2.29 4.12
CA VAL A 278 -26.05 2.46 2.89
C VAL A 278 -25.15 2.95 1.76
N LYS A 279 -25.15 2.21 0.66
CA LYS A 279 -24.36 2.58 -0.52
C LYS A 279 -24.85 3.91 -1.09
N PRO A 280 -23.97 4.91 -1.29
CA PRO A 280 -24.38 6.18 -1.88
C PRO A 280 -24.96 5.98 -3.30
N PRO A 281 -25.95 6.79 -3.74
CA PRO A 281 -26.61 6.63 -5.04
C PRO A 281 -25.72 6.99 -6.24
N LEU A 282 -24.49 7.44 -6.05
CA LEU A 282 -23.52 7.61 -7.11
C LEU A 282 -23.06 6.23 -7.62
N ASP A 283 -23.97 5.59 -8.39
CA ASP A 283 -23.59 4.44 -9.21
C ASP A 283 -22.81 4.97 -10.43
N LEU A 284 -21.50 5.13 -10.19
CA LEU A 284 -20.58 5.35 -11.29
C LEU A 284 -20.37 4.00 -11.96
N ASP A 285 -21.42 3.48 -12.64
CA ASP A 285 -21.36 2.30 -13.48
C ASP A 285 -20.41 2.51 -14.67
N VAL A 286 -19.15 2.53 -14.31
CA VAL A 286 -18.09 2.23 -15.26
C VAL A 286 -17.37 1.03 -14.70
N PRO A 287 -17.16 -0.02 -15.48
CA PRO A 287 -16.38 -1.15 -15.04
C PRO A 287 -15.01 -0.63 -14.65
N LEU A 288 -14.83 -0.36 -13.36
CA LEU A 288 -13.51 -0.27 -12.75
C LEU A 288 -12.85 -1.59 -13.11
N SER A 289 -11.84 -1.54 -13.94
CA SER A 289 -10.99 -2.72 -14.12
C SER A 289 -10.75 -3.25 -12.72
N ARG A 290 -11.10 -4.51 -12.49
CA ARG A 290 -11.13 -5.20 -11.19
C ARG A 290 -9.77 -5.24 -10.50
N LYS A 291 -9.22 -4.09 -10.17
CA LYS A 291 -8.21 -3.95 -9.13
C LYS A 291 -8.94 -3.33 -7.94
N PRO A 292 -9.13 -4.06 -6.86
CA PRO A 292 -9.69 -3.45 -5.66
C PRO A 292 -8.76 -2.30 -5.27
N VAL A 293 -9.27 -1.06 -5.33
CA VAL A 293 -8.65 0.04 -4.59
C VAL A 293 -8.86 -0.35 -3.14
N ALA A 294 -7.81 -0.80 -2.48
CA ALA A 294 -7.95 -1.24 -1.11
C ALA A 294 -8.28 -0.01 -0.25
N LYS A 295 -9.54 0.11 0.14
CA LYS A 295 -9.83 0.81 1.40
C LYS A 295 -8.97 0.12 2.44
N LEU A 296 -8.12 0.87 3.15
CA LEU A 296 -7.42 0.31 4.29
C LEU A 296 -8.49 -0.23 5.25
N PRO A 297 -8.67 -1.57 5.37
CA PRO A 297 -9.76 -2.10 6.19
C PRO A 297 -9.49 -1.77 7.66
N ARG A 298 -10.50 -1.41 8.40
CA ARG A 298 -10.46 -1.42 9.85
C ARG A 298 -10.74 -2.86 10.35
N PRO A 299 -10.15 -3.30 11.47
CA PRO A 299 -9.24 -2.55 12.34
C PRO A 299 -7.85 -2.35 11.73
N HIS A 300 -7.13 -1.31 12.19
CA HIS A 300 -5.72 -1.12 11.88
C HIS A 300 -4.91 -2.28 12.45
N LEU A 301 -3.88 -2.72 11.72
CA LEU A 301 -2.91 -3.66 12.25
C LEU A 301 -2.00 -2.95 13.27
N THR A 302 -1.55 -3.69 14.27
CA THR A 302 -0.67 -3.16 15.30
C THR A 302 0.79 -3.35 14.94
N VAL A 303 1.65 -2.40 15.34
CA VAL A 303 3.09 -2.50 15.12
C VAL A 303 3.89 -2.09 16.35
N VAL A 304 4.98 -2.81 16.61
CA VAL A 304 6.07 -2.36 17.50
C VAL A 304 7.31 -2.17 16.64
N GLU A 305 7.97 -1.01 16.79
CA GLU A 305 9.20 -0.68 16.06
C GLU A 305 10.37 -0.56 17.01
N LEU A 306 11.44 -1.29 16.70
CA LEU A 306 12.72 -1.25 17.41
C LEU A 306 13.68 -0.31 16.68
N CYS A 307 14.41 0.51 17.43
CA CYS A 307 15.36 1.48 16.87
C CYS A 307 14.66 2.39 15.84
N ALA A 308 13.55 2.99 16.26
CA ALA A 308 12.62 3.72 15.38
C ALA A 308 13.25 4.95 14.69
N GLY A 309 14.40 5.43 15.19
CA GLY A 309 15.09 6.58 14.64
C GLY A 309 14.18 7.81 14.58
N ALA A 310 14.25 8.54 13.47
CA ALA A 310 13.40 9.70 13.24
C ALA A 310 12.01 9.37 12.62
N GLY A 311 11.61 8.09 12.59
CA GLY A 311 10.28 7.69 12.19
C GLY A 311 10.05 7.43 10.70
N GLY A 312 11.10 7.28 9.91
CA GLY A 312 10.93 7.03 8.47
C GLY A 312 10.14 5.75 8.18
N MET A 313 10.45 4.65 8.85
CA MET A 313 9.70 3.39 8.77
C MET A 313 8.29 3.57 9.37
N ALA A 314 8.17 4.20 10.54
CA ALA A 314 6.89 4.46 11.21
C ALA A 314 5.90 5.24 10.33
N ILE A 315 6.34 6.31 9.65
CA ILE A 315 5.52 7.08 8.68
C ILE A 315 5.04 6.15 7.56
N GLY A 316 5.92 5.32 7.04
CA GLY A 316 5.57 4.37 5.98
C GLY A 316 4.54 3.35 6.43
N LEU A 317 4.68 2.82 7.63
CA LEU A 317 3.76 1.85 8.21
C LEU A 317 2.41 2.49 8.59
N GLU A 318 2.40 3.73 9.10
CA GLU A 318 1.18 4.51 9.31
C GLU A 318 0.39 4.63 8.00
N ARG A 319 1.05 4.95 6.87
CA ARG A 319 0.45 4.99 5.53
C ARG A 319 -0.05 3.62 5.05
N ALA A 320 0.61 2.53 5.45
CA ALA A 320 0.16 1.16 5.18
C ALA A 320 -0.96 0.68 6.11
N GLY A 321 -1.42 1.53 7.06
CA GLY A 321 -2.52 1.26 7.97
C GLY A 321 -2.13 0.44 9.19
N TYR A 322 -0.91 0.64 9.69
CA TYR A 322 -0.48 0.13 11.00
C TYR A 322 -0.59 1.21 12.06
N HIS A 323 -0.96 0.79 13.26
CA HIS A 323 -1.01 1.62 14.46
C HIS A 323 0.14 1.24 15.39
N PRO A 324 1.02 2.18 15.79
CA PRO A 324 2.13 1.87 16.67
C PRO A 324 1.64 1.61 18.11
N LEU A 325 1.99 0.45 18.65
CA LEU A 325 1.87 0.13 20.08
C LEU A 325 3.09 0.61 20.87
N ALA A 326 4.25 0.65 20.23
CA ALA A 326 5.46 1.23 20.78
C ALA A 326 6.45 1.57 19.66
N LEU A 327 7.08 2.72 19.76
CA LEU A 327 8.24 3.11 18.98
C LEU A 327 9.43 3.25 19.95
N ILE A 328 10.33 2.25 19.95
CA ILE A 328 11.42 2.18 20.91
C ILE A 328 12.67 2.80 20.28
N GLU A 329 13.19 3.84 20.91
CA GLU A 329 14.35 4.59 20.40
C GLU A 329 15.26 4.99 21.55
N PHE A 330 16.57 4.76 21.38
CA PHE A 330 17.59 5.06 22.38
C PHE A 330 18.10 6.51 22.32
N ASP A 331 18.20 7.08 21.10
CA ASP A 331 18.68 8.45 20.94
C ASP A 331 17.59 9.45 21.34
N LYS A 332 17.87 10.22 22.38
CA LYS A 332 16.94 11.21 22.93
C LYS A 332 16.44 12.25 21.91
N HIS A 333 17.28 12.63 20.93
CA HIS A 333 16.89 13.60 19.93
C HIS A 333 15.98 12.96 18.88
N ALA A 334 16.23 11.71 18.50
CA ALA A 334 15.35 10.95 17.61
C ALA A 334 13.99 10.67 18.29
N ALA A 335 13.99 10.27 19.57
CA ALA A 335 12.76 10.11 20.35
C ALA A 335 11.97 11.43 20.46
N ALA A 336 12.67 12.55 20.69
CA ALA A 336 12.04 13.87 20.70
C ALA A 336 11.47 14.27 19.32
N THR A 337 12.16 13.91 18.22
CA THR A 337 11.68 14.10 16.85
C THR A 337 10.35 13.37 16.63
N LEU A 338 10.25 12.12 17.08
CA LEU A 338 8.99 11.34 16.98
C LEU A 338 7.86 12.02 17.74
N ARG A 339 8.08 12.38 19.00
CA ARG A 339 7.09 13.04 19.87
C ARG A 339 6.64 14.39 19.32
N GLN A 340 7.56 15.18 18.76
CA GLN A 340 7.25 16.49 18.18
C GLN A 340 6.35 16.38 16.95
N ASN A 341 6.63 15.44 16.06
CA ASN A 341 5.88 15.31 14.81
C ASN A 341 4.59 14.48 14.96
N ARG A 342 4.53 13.59 15.96
CA ARG A 342 3.38 12.73 16.28
C ARG A 342 3.21 12.61 17.79
N PRO A 343 2.62 13.62 18.45
CA PRO A 343 2.52 13.66 19.93
C PRO A 343 1.78 12.44 20.53
N PHE A 344 0.95 11.77 19.74
CA PHE A 344 0.15 10.63 20.17
C PHE A 344 0.81 9.27 19.85
N TRP A 345 1.98 9.24 19.21
CA TRP A 345 2.71 7.98 19.07
C TRP A 345 3.31 7.56 20.42
N PRO A 346 3.18 6.29 20.82
CA PRO A 346 3.72 5.79 22.07
C PRO A 346 5.25 5.60 21.95
N VAL A 347 6.00 6.67 22.13
CA VAL A 347 7.46 6.68 22.03
C VAL A 347 8.08 6.28 23.35
N VAL A 348 8.83 5.17 23.34
CA VAL A 348 9.57 4.64 24.48
C VAL A 348 11.05 4.97 24.28
N GLU A 349 11.57 5.92 25.06
CA GLU A 349 12.99 6.30 25.03
C GLU A 349 13.77 5.33 25.92
N ALA A 350 14.33 4.29 25.32
CA ALA A 350 15.03 3.23 26.04
C ALA A 350 15.96 2.42 25.12
N ASP A 351 16.94 1.75 25.74
CA ASP A 351 17.74 0.73 25.08
C ASP A 351 16.93 -0.55 24.94
N ILE A 352 16.83 -1.11 23.73
CA ILE A 352 16.06 -2.33 23.48
C ILE A 352 16.53 -3.52 24.31
N ARG A 353 17.79 -3.53 24.78
CA ARG A 353 18.35 -4.55 25.67
C ARG A 353 17.70 -4.56 27.05
N THR A 354 17.12 -3.45 27.48
CA THR A 354 16.45 -3.31 28.78
C THR A 354 14.94 -3.56 28.74
N ILE A 355 14.38 -3.72 27.55
CA ILE A 355 12.93 -3.87 27.35
C ILE A 355 12.52 -5.33 27.64
N ASP A 356 11.49 -5.51 28.45
CA ASP A 356 10.74 -6.77 28.54
C ASP A 356 9.68 -6.81 27.43
N PHE A 357 9.96 -7.55 26.37
CA PHE A 357 9.06 -7.64 25.23
C PHE A 357 7.81 -8.51 25.48
N LYS A 358 7.78 -9.28 26.57
CA LYS A 358 6.62 -10.09 26.94
C LYS A 358 5.38 -9.23 27.21
N GLN A 359 5.57 -7.98 27.68
CA GLN A 359 4.48 -7.05 27.93
C GLN A 359 3.63 -6.77 26.68
N TYR A 360 4.21 -6.84 25.47
CA TYR A 360 3.49 -6.62 24.22
C TYR A 360 2.81 -7.87 23.68
N ARG A 361 3.08 -9.04 24.27
CA ARG A 361 2.53 -10.32 23.80
C ARG A 361 1.02 -10.38 23.96
N ALA A 362 0.49 -9.90 25.08
CA ALA A 362 -0.94 -9.88 25.36
C ALA A 362 -1.72 -8.98 24.39
N ALA A 363 -1.11 -7.88 23.96
CA ALA A 363 -1.70 -6.96 23.00
C ALA A 363 -1.83 -7.51 21.56
N GLY A 364 -1.24 -8.68 21.27
CA GLY A 364 -1.39 -9.31 19.96
C GLY A 364 -0.76 -8.54 18.81
N VAL A 365 0.56 -8.29 18.88
CA VAL A 365 1.29 -7.54 17.86
C VAL A 365 1.21 -8.20 16.48
N ASP A 366 0.65 -7.50 15.50
CA ASP A 366 0.59 -8.00 14.11
C ASP A 366 1.96 -7.94 13.44
N LEU A 367 2.73 -6.87 13.68
CA LEU A 367 4.01 -6.64 13.02
C LEU A 367 5.07 -6.11 14.00
N LEU A 368 6.20 -6.77 14.07
CA LEU A 368 7.42 -6.25 14.70
C LEU A 368 8.37 -5.79 13.62
N VAL A 369 8.81 -4.53 13.66
CA VAL A 369 9.84 -4.03 12.72
C VAL A 369 11.03 -3.48 13.47
N GLY A 370 12.14 -3.26 12.75
CA GLY A 370 13.28 -2.56 13.30
C GLY A 370 14.34 -2.27 12.26
N GLY A 371 14.88 -1.05 12.30
CA GLY A 371 16.13 -0.67 11.65
C GLY A 371 17.32 -0.98 12.57
N LEU A 372 17.63 -2.27 12.73
CA LEU A 372 18.70 -2.67 13.65
C LEU A 372 20.04 -2.08 13.21
N PRO A 373 20.90 -1.57 14.13
CA PRO A 373 22.15 -0.89 13.79
C PRO A 373 23.00 -1.61 12.76
N CYS A 374 23.28 -0.92 11.66
CA CYS A 374 24.04 -1.45 10.53
C CYS A 374 25.57 -1.22 10.65
N GLN A 375 26.03 -0.43 11.62
CA GLN A 375 27.44 -0.06 11.78
C GLN A 375 28.36 -1.28 11.88
N PRO A 376 27.97 -2.40 12.54
CA PRO A 376 28.78 -3.61 12.57
C PRO A 376 29.07 -4.22 11.18
N TYR A 377 28.17 -4.00 10.21
CA TYR A 377 28.13 -4.65 8.89
C TYR A 377 28.34 -3.70 7.71
N SER A 378 28.36 -2.39 7.97
CA SER A 378 28.54 -1.40 6.91
C SER A 378 29.97 -1.41 6.37
N MET A 379 30.12 -1.17 5.05
CA MET A 379 31.45 -0.96 4.44
C MET A 379 32.18 0.27 4.97
N GLU A 380 31.47 1.15 5.66
CA GLU A 380 31.98 2.37 6.27
C GLU A 380 32.36 2.19 7.76
N GLY A 381 31.90 1.09 8.38
CA GLY A 381 32.25 0.72 9.75
C GLY A 381 33.59 0.01 9.87
N ARG A 382 34.00 -0.31 11.10
CA ARG A 382 35.23 -1.09 11.38
C ARG A 382 35.08 -2.57 10.98
N GLY A 383 33.87 -3.00 10.58
CA GLY A 383 33.59 -4.36 10.14
C GLY A 383 33.71 -5.44 11.21
N LEU A 384 33.51 -5.07 12.48
CA LEU A 384 33.66 -5.97 13.64
C LEU A 384 32.57 -7.06 13.71
N GLY A 385 31.45 -6.90 12.97
CA GLY A 385 30.39 -7.89 12.93
C GLY A 385 29.78 -8.20 14.30
N LYS A 386 29.75 -9.49 14.66
CA LYS A 386 29.19 -9.97 15.94
C LYS A 386 29.92 -9.46 17.19
N ASP A 387 31.17 -9.04 17.05
CA ASP A 387 31.99 -8.55 18.17
C ASP A 387 31.82 -7.04 18.39
N ASP A 388 30.98 -6.37 17.58
CA ASP A 388 30.63 -4.96 17.77
C ASP A 388 29.54 -4.83 18.85
N PRO A 389 29.74 -4.04 19.92
CA PRO A 389 28.76 -3.85 20.99
C PRO A 389 27.45 -3.22 20.50
N ARG A 390 27.40 -2.72 19.25
CA ARG A 390 26.22 -2.18 18.61
C ARG A 390 25.46 -3.23 17.79
N ASP A 391 25.91 -4.50 17.79
CA ASP A 391 25.14 -5.57 17.15
C ASP A 391 23.88 -5.87 17.96
N LEU A 392 22.72 -5.56 17.39
CA LEU A 392 21.41 -5.79 17.99
C LEU A 392 20.58 -6.86 17.27
N LEU A 393 21.20 -7.64 16.35
CA LEU A 393 20.51 -8.81 15.77
C LEU A 393 20.05 -9.81 16.85
N PRO A 394 20.87 -10.13 17.89
CA PRO A 394 20.42 -11.01 18.97
C PRO A 394 19.17 -10.48 19.70
N GLU A 395 19.09 -9.16 19.90
CA GLU A 395 17.96 -8.50 20.56
C GLU A 395 16.71 -8.51 19.67
N GLY A 396 16.87 -8.33 18.36
CA GLY A 396 15.78 -8.51 17.41
C GLY A 396 15.19 -9.92 17.46
N ALA A 397 16.06 -10.95 17.56
CA ALA A 397 15.60 -12.32 17.72
C ALA A 397 14.91 -12.56 19.07
N ARG A 398 15.41 -11.97 20.18
CA ARG A 398 14.78 -12.01 21.50
C ARG A 398 13.40 -11.36 21.47
N ALA A 399 13.27 -10.22 20.83
CA ALA A 399 11.99 -9.52 20.67
C ALA A 399 10.95 -10.39 19.94
N VAL A 400 11.35 -11.07 18.86
CA VAL A 400 10.46 -12.02 18.14
C VAL A 400 10.05 -13.18 19.02
N GLU A 401 10.99 -13.75 19.80
CA GLU A 401 10.72 -14.91 20.66
C GLU A 401 9.78 -14.56 21.82
N GLU A 402 9.99 -13.41 22.47
CA GLU A 402 9.20 -12.96 23.61
C GLU A 402 7.83 -12.43 23.22
N MET A 403 7.76 -11.59 22.18
CA MET A 403 6.55 -10.90 21.72
C MET A 403 5.63 -11.82 20.89
N ARG A 404 6.23 -12.74 20.10
CA ARG A 404 5.54 -13.64 19.17
C ARG A 404 4.60 -12.91 18.20
N PRO A 405 5.05 -11.91 17.45
CA PRO A 405 4.20 -11.17 16.51
C PRO A 405 3.67 -12.08 15.38
N ALA A 406 2.64 -11.62 14.65
CA ALA A 406 2.16 -12.37 13.48
C ALA A 406 3.20 -12.35 12.34
N ALA A 407 3.92 -11.23 12.18
CA ALA A 407 5.02 -11.06 11.24
C ALA A 407 6.13 -10.17 11.83
N PHE A 408 7.31 -10.23 11.24
CA PHE A 408 8.38 -9.27 11.52
C PHE A 408 9.13 -8.87 10.24
N ALA A 409 9.76 -7.69 10.27
CA ALA A 409 10.65 -7.22 9.21
C ALA A 409 11.81 -6.40 9.81
N PHE A 410 13.04 -6.90 9.67
CA PHE A 410 14.25 -6.20 10.12
C PHE A 410 15.02 -5.65 8.92
N GLU A 411 15.22 -4.33 8.91
CA GLU A 411 16.01 -3.64 7.89
C GLU A 411 17.49 -3.69 8.24
N ASN A 412 18.33 -3.83 7.21
CA ASN A 412 19.77 -3.67 7.33
C ASN A 412 20.41 -3.30 5.98
N VAL A 413 21.70 -3.02 6.00
CA VAL A 413 22.50 -2.78 4.79
C VAL A 413 22.83 -4.07 4.06
N ALA A 414 22.96 -3.98 2.72
CA ALA A 414 23.34 -5.13 1.90
C ALA A 414 24.69 -5.75 2.30
N GLY A 415 25.55 -5.01 2.98
CA GLY A 415 26.83 -5.50 3.50
C GLY A 415 26.72 -6.68 4.47
N LEU A 416 25.57 -6.83 5.16
CA LEU A 416 25.30 -7.98 6.02
C LEU A 416 25.29 -9.31 5.26
N LEU A 417 25.07 -9.29 3.93
CA LEU A 417 25.11 -10.48 3.06
C LEU A 417 26.52 -10.90 2.64
N ASN A 418 27.57 -10.18 3.06
CA ASN A 418 28.94 -10.57 2.76
C ASN A 418 29.29 -11.91 3.40
N ALA A 419 30.08 -12.72 2.70
CA ALA A 419 30.48 -14.07 3.12
C ALA A 419 31.06 -14.11 4.54
N ARG A 420 31.80 -13.08 4.94
CA ARG A 420 32.40 -12.95 6.30
C ARG A 420 31.37 -12.90 7.45
N TYR A 421 30.10 -12.59 7.16
CA TYR A 421 29.01 -12.55 8.13
C TYR A 421 28.01 -13.71 7.96
N ALA A 422 28.30 -14.65 7.05
CA ALA A 422 27.34 -15.71 6.69
C ALA A 422 26.94 -16.58 7.88
N ASP A 423 27.89 -16.94 8.73
CA ASP A 423 27.64 -17.76 9.92
C ASP A 423 26.77 -17.01 10.92
N HIS A 424 27.10 -15.74 11.21
CA HIS A 424 26.35 -14.92 12.13
C HIS A 424 24.90 -14.65 11.66
N LEU A 425 24.73 -14.32 10.39
CA LEU A 425 23.41 -14.20 9.76
C LEU A 425 22.66 -15.54 9.76
N GLY A 426 23.38 -16.63 9.49
CA GLY A 426 22.85 -17.99 9.52
C GLY A 426 22.30 -18.37 10.91
N ASP A 427 23.03 -18.08 11.96
CA ASP A 427 22.60 -18.31 13.34
C ASP A 427 21.39 -17.46 13.72
N PHE A 428 21.37 -16.19 13.33
CA PHE A 428 20.22 -15.31 13.51
C PHE A 428 18.97 -15.88 12.79
N MET A 429 19.09 -16.24 11.52
CA MET A 429 18.01 -16.84 10.74
C MET A 429 17.50 -18.16 11.32
N LYS A 430 18.43 -19.01 11.83
CA LYS A 430 18.12 -20.28 12.50
C LYS A 430 17.31 -20.07 13.78
N LYS A 431 17.66 -19.06 14.58
CA LYS A 431 16.95 -18.69 15.80
C LYS A 431 15.51 -18.27 15.51
N LEU A 432 15.33 -17.40 14.49
CA LEU A 432 14.00 -16.97 14.03
C LEU A 432 13.14 -18.13 13.51
N ARG A 433 13.73 -19.05 12.75
CA ARG A 433 13.02 -20.25 12.25
C ARG A 433 12.62 -21.19 13.38
N LYS A 434 13.48 -21.36 14.41
CA LYS A 434 13.17 -22.15 15.61
C LYS A 434 11.98 -21.57 16.39
N SER A 435 11.80 -20.23 16.34
CA SER A 435 10.65 -19.55 16.97
C SER A 435 9.33 -19.71 16.17
N GLY A 436 9.32 -20.54 15.10
CA GLY A 436 8.11 -20.92 14.36
C GLY A 436 7.81 -20.07 13.13
N TYR A 437 8.78 -19.26 12.65
CA TYR A 437 8.62 -18.43 11.46
C TYR A 437 9.26 -19.06 10.23
N ALA A 438 8.63 -18.86 9.07
CA ALA A 438 9.30 -18.95 7.80
C ALA A 438 9.96 -17.59 7.53
N VAL A 439 11.24 -17.61 7.14
CA VAL A 439 12.04 -16.38 7.04
C VAL A 439 12.72 -16.30 5.69
N GLN A 440 12.62 -15.15 5.05
CA GLN A 440 13.31 -14.86 3.79
C GLN A 440 13.98 -13.49 3.84
N ILE A 441 14.97 -13.29 2.97
CA ILE A 441 15.65 -12.00 2.79
C ILE A 441 15.25 -11.44 1.43
N ILE A 442 14.75 -10.21 1.43
CA ILE A 442 14.45 -9.45 0.21
C ILE A 442 15.39 -8.26 0.09
N ARG A 443 15.78 -7.94 -1.15
CA ARG A 443 16.57 -6.74 -1.45
C ARG A 443 15.64 -5.69 -2.03
N MET A 444 15.65 -4.51 -1.44
CA MET A 444 14.86 -3.36 -1.89
C MET A 444 15.78 -2.22 -2.32
N GLN A 445 15.45 -1.61 -3.43
CA GLN A 445 16.07 -0.40 -3.94
C GLN A 445 15.06 0.72 -3.75
N ALA A 446 15.43 1.75 -3.01
CA ALA A 446 14.51 2.83 -2.63
C ALA A 446 13.95 3.57 -3.85
N GLU A 447 14.76 3.70 -4.90
CA GLU A 447 14.37 4.31 -6.17
C GLU A 447 13.26 3.56 -6.91
N ASP A 448 13.07 2.26 -6.66
CA ASP A 448 11.97 1.48 -7.22
C ASP A 448 10.60 1.92 -6.63
N TYR A 449 10.62 2.72 -5.57
CA TYR A 449 9.45 3.22 -4.83
C TYR A 449 9.34 4.76 -4.84
N GLY A 450 9.97 5.42 -5.81
CA GLY A 450 9.89 6.87 -6.02
C GLY A 450 10.80 7.71 -5.13
N VAL A 451 11.75 7.10 -4.41
CA VAL A 451 12.77 7.84 -3.65
C VAL A 451 13.85 8.35 -4.61
N PRO A 452 14.17 9.65 -4.64
CA PRO A 452 15.13 10.24 -5.59
C PRO A 452 16.60 9.95 -5.21
N GLN A 453 16.89 8.75 -4.73
CA GLN A 453 18.17 8.36 -4.15
C GLN A 453 18.53 6.91 -4.47
N GLU A 454 19.79 6.67 -4.83
CA GLU A 454 20.39 5.33 -4.92
C GLU A 454 20.58 4.76 -3.51
N ARG A 455 19.63 3.96 -3.04
CA ARG A 455 19.69 3.37 -1.69
C ARG A 455 19.22 1.93 -1.70
N THR A 456 20.15 1.00 -1.59
CA THR A 456 19.84 -0.44 -1.48
C THR A 456 19.82 -0.86 -0.02
N ARG A 457 18.76 -1.59 0.37
CA ARG A 457 18.60 -2.20 1.69
C ARG A 457 18.17 -3.65 1.56
N ILE A 458 18.41 -4.42 2.60
CA ILE A 458 17.82 -5.74 2.76
C ILE A 458 16.78 -5.70 3.87
N LEU A 459 15.76 -6.53 3.72
CA LEU A 459 14.78 -6.78 4.75
C LEU A 459 14.76 -8.28 5.05
N ILE A 460 14.92 -8.63 6.32
CA ILE A 460 14.75 -9.99 6.82
C ILE A 460 13.32 -10.09 7.29
N VAL A 461 12.47 -10.72 6.46
CA VAL A 461 11.02 -10.80 6.68
C VAL A 461 10.67 -12.19 7.17
N GLY A 462 9.89 -12.26 8.23
CA GLY A 462 9.37 -13.51 8.75
C GLY A 462 7.87 -13.44 9.03
N LEU A 463 7.16 -14.48 8.62
CA LEU A 463 5.76 -14.68 8.93
C LEU A 463 5.56 -16.08 9.52
N ARG A 464 4.47 -16.29 10.25
CA ARG A 464 4.07 -17.66 10.63
C ARG A 464 3.98 -18.52 9.36
N LYS A 465 4.31 -19.80 9.47
CA LYS A 465 4.42 -20.70 8.30
C LYS A 465 3.15 -20.71 7.44
N THR A 466 1.99 -20.64 8.07
CA THR A 466 0.68 -20.59 7.39
C THR A 466 0.47 -19.33 6.55
N ALA A 467 0.99 -18.18 7.00
CA ALA A 467 0.84 -16.90 6.32
C ALA A 467 1.93 -16.64 5.26
N MET A 468 3.11 -17.30 5.38
CA MET A 468 4.24 -17.05 4.47
C MET A 468 3.93 -17.42 3.02
N GLY A 469 3.09 -18.40 2.77
CA GLY A 469 2.66 -18.77 1.41
C GLY A 469 2.00 -17.64 0.64
N GLY A 470 1.33 -16.72 1.34
CA GLY A 470 0.70 -15.51 0.78
C GLY A 470 1.65 -14.32 0.61
N PHE A 471 2.84 -14.35 1.21
CA PHE A 471 3.76 -13.23 1.11
C PHE A 471 4.40 -13.12 -0.27
N ARG A 472 4.33 -11.93 -0.84
CA ARG A 472 5.04 -11.54 -2.07
C ARG A 472 5.81 -10.26 -1.79
N ALA A 473 7.07 -10.19 -2.26
CA ALA A 473 7.82 -8.95 -2.19
C ALA A 473 7.06 -7.81 -2.91
N PRO A 474 7.15 -6.57 -2.43
CA PRO A 474 6.50 -5.45 -3.09
C PRO A 474 6.88 -5.36 -4.57
N PRO A 475 5.95 -5.05 -5.47
CA PRO A 475 6.27 -4.83 -6.89
C PRO A 475 7.20 -3.63 -7.03
N LYS A 476 8.04 -3.65 -8.05
CA LYS A 476 8.96 -2.56 -8.38
C LYS A 476 8.34 -1.63 -9.41
N PHE A 477 8.56 -0.33 -9.25
CA PHE A 477 8.01 0.71 -10.12
C PHE A 477 9.12 1.60 -10.69
N PRO A 478 10.02 1.06 -11.54
CA PRO A 478 11.14 1.80 -12.11
C PRO A 478 10.68 3.01 -12.96
N GLN A 479 9.44 3.01 -13.46
CA GLN A 479 8.85 4.11 -14.20
C GLN A 479 8.57 5.35 -13.34
N TRP A 480 8.55 5.22 -12.02
CA TRP A 480 8.32 6.35 -11.10
C TRP A 480 9.61 7.00 -10.62
N ARG A 481 10.70 6.81 -11.31
CA ARG A 481 11.98 7.37 -10.89
C ARG A 481 11.90 8.88 -10.78
N SER A 482 11.77 9.35 -9.55
CA SER A 482 11.98 10.74 -9.20
C SER A 482 13.48 11.02 -9.25
N ASN A 483 13.92 12.01 -10.01
CA ASN A 483 15.32 12.39 -10.03
C ASN A 483 15.64 13.48 -8.99
N MET A 484 16.92 13.70 -8.75
CA MET A 484 17.37 14.67 -7.75
C MET A 484 17.05 16.11 -8.15
N GLY A 485 17.00 16.42 -9.47
CA GLY A 485 16.63 17.74 -9.98
C GLY A 485 15.19 18.10 -9.62
N ASP A 486 14.22 17.20 -9.92
CA ASP A 486 12.82 17.40 -9.57
C ASP A 486 12.60 17.53 -8.05
N ALA A 487 13.33 16.72 -7.29
CA ALA A 487 13.19 16.73 -5.85
C ALA A 487 13.69 18.03 -5.19
N LEU A 488 14.72 18.66 -5.73
CA LEU A 488 15.41 19.73 -5.03
C LEU A 488 15.35 21.10 -5.69
N GLU A 489 14.89 21.25 -6.94
CA GLU A 489 14.87 22.54 -7.65
C GLU A 489 14.26 23.66 -6.81
N SER A 490 13.07 23.43 -6.28
CA SER A 490 12.36 24.43 -5.46
C SER A 490 13.13 24.85 -4.21
N LEU A 491 13.82 23.91 -3.57
CA LEU A 491 14.64 24.18 -2.40
C LEU A 491 15.98 24.82 -2.75
N MET A 492 16.56 24.50 -3.89
CA MET A 492 17.80 25.13 -4.37
C MET A 492 17.59 26.60 -4.77
N GLY A 493 16.40 26.93 -5.29
CA GLY A 493 16.04 28.31 -5.67
C GLY A 493 15.46 29.15 -4.51
N GLU A 494 15.23 28.59 -3.33
CA GLU A 494 14.50 29.22 -2.22
C GLU A 494 15.13 30.57 -1.79
N ASN A 495 16.45 30.73 -1.89
CA ASN A 495 17.19 31.98 -1.56
C ASN A 495 17.69 32.74 -2.80
N GLY A 496 17.06 32.53 -3.96
CA GLY A 496 17.30 33.35 -5.15
C GLY A 496 18.54 32.96 -5.98
N TRP A 497 19.11 31.76 -5.80
CA TRP A 497 20.14 31.27 -6.70
C TRP A 497 19.57 31.02 -8.10
N SER A 498 19.95 31.86 -9.09
CA SER A 498 19.45 31.79 -10.45
C SER A 498 19.87 30.50 -11.20
N GLY A 499 20.96 29.87 -10.78
CA GLY A 499 21.45 28.61 -11.34
C GLY A 499 20.62 27.36 -10.97
N ALA A 500 19.66 27.46 -10.06
CA ALA A 500 18.90 26.31 -9.55
C ALA A 500 18.15 25.55 -10.64
N ALA A 501 17.48 26.27 -11.55
CA ALA A 501 16.74 25.66 -12.65
C ALA A 501 17.66 24.94 -13.66
N ALA A 502 18.77 25.58 -14.03
CA ALA A 502 19.76 24.99 -14.93
C ALA A 502 20.43 23.75 -14.32
N TRP A 503 20.77 23.81 -13.03
CA TRP A 503 21.29 22.68 -12.28
C TRP A 503 20.29 21.51 -12.26
N ALA A 504 19.02 21.78 -11.98
CA ALA A 504 17.99 20.77 -11.95
C ALA A 504 17.76 20.12 -13.32
N GLU A 505 17.73 20.94 -14.38
CA GLU A 505 17.56 20.46 -15.75
C GLU A 505 18.74 19.57 -16.22
N ALA A 506 19.96 19.93 -15.84
CA ALA A 506 21.14 19.09 -16.12
C ALA A 506 21.01 17.70 -15.47
N LEU A 507 20.40 17.61 -14.29
CA LEU A 507 20.15 16.34 -13.61
C LEU A 507 18.96 15.56 -14.21
N ARG A 508 17.89 16.24 -14.66
CA ARG A 508 16.74 15.62 -15.33
C ARG A 508 17.12 14.98 -16.65
N THR A 509 17.99 15.63 -17.39
CA THR A 509 18.38 15.19 -18.74
C THR A 509 19.54 14.21 -18.75
N LYS A 510 20.25 14.07 -17.64
CA LYS A 510 21.40 13.17 -17.52
C LYS A 510 20.99 11.71 -17.75
N ILE A 511 21.65 11.06 -18.70
CA ILE A 511 21.49 9.62 -18.93
C ILE A 511 22.43 8.88 -17.98
N VAL A 512 21.89 7.92 -17.27
CA VAL A 512 22.60 7.08 -16.31
C VAL A 512 22.35 5.61 -16.65
N GLU A 513 23.42 4.85 -16.93
CA GLU A 513 23.34 3.41 -17.11
C GLU A 513 23.36 2.72 -15.77
N ARG A 514 22.46 1.74 -15.57
CA ARG A 514 22.43 0.87 -14.39
C ARG A 514 21.95 -0.52 -14.76
N ASN A 515 22.77 -1.54 -14.48
CA ASN A 515 22.48 -2.94 -14.79
C ASN A 515 22.14 -3.17 -16.29
N GLY A 516 22.82 -2.49 -17.19
CA GLY A 516 22.60 -2.60 -18.64
C GLY A 516 21.33 -1.90 -19.15
N VAL A 517 20.67 -1.07 -18.31
CA VAL A 517 19.51 -0.27 -18.69
C VAL A 517 19.84 1.20 -18.55
N GLU A 518 19.56 1.97 -19.58
CA GLU A 518 19.68 3.42 -19.56
C GLU A 518 18.44 4.06 -18.92
N TYR A 519 18.69 5.01 -18.03
CA TYR A 519 17.66 5.81 -17.36
C TYR A 519 17.92 7.28 -17.56
N ARG A 520 16.86 8.02 -17.80
CA ARG A 520 16.88 9.48 -17.80
C ARG A 520 16.63 10.01 -16.39
N GLY A 521 17.47 10.91 -15.93
CA GLY A 521 17.41 11.55 -14.63
C GLY A 521 18.39 10.96 -13.61
N ALA A 522 19.25 11.81 -13.05
CA ALA A 522 20.22 11.43 -12.04
C ALA A 522 19.56 11.31 -10.65
N LEU A 523 19.84 10.21 -9.97
CA LEU A 523 19.46 10.01 -8.56
C LEU A 523 20.53 10.58 -7.63
N ALA A 524 20.14 11.02 -6.45
CA ALA A 524 21.08 11.35 -5.39
C ALA A 524 21.90 10.12 -5.00
N SER A 525 23.15 10.32 -4.63
CA SER A 525 23.91 9.26 -3.94
C SER A 525 23.30 9.00 -2.56
N THR A 526 23.60 7.85 -1.95
CA THR A 526 23.05 7.53 -0.62
C THR A 526 23.33 8.64 0.38
N VAL A 527 22.29 9.22 0.96
CA VAL A 527 22.40 10.18 2.08
C VAL A 527 22.85 9.42 3.32
N VAL A 528 23.98 9.80 3.88
CA VAL A 528 24.56 9.16 5.06
C VAL A 528 24.39 10.03 6.32
N GLY A 529 24.38 9.39 7.48
CA GLY A 529 24.11 10.03 8.78
C GLY A 529 25.27 10.80 9.39
N ARG A 530 26.27 11.25 8.62
CA ARG A 530 27.43 12.01 9.13
C ARG A 530 27.67 13.30 8.36
N LYS A 531 28.40 14.23 9.00
CA LYS A 531 28.99 15.40 8.32
C LYS A 531 29.95 14.93 7.25
N GLY A 532 29.79 15.40 6.04
CA GLY A 532 30.71 15.29 4.93
C GLY A 532 31.19 13.88 4.59
N GLY A 533 31.31 13.56 3.34
CA GLY A 533 32.01 12.39 2.88
C GLY A 533 33.51 12.51 3.23
N ASN A 534 33.99 11.65 4.14
CA ASN A 534 35.45 11.58 4.43
C ASN A 534 36.25 10.88 3.33
N ARG A 535 35.53 10.32 2.33
CA ARG A 535 36.16 9.58 1.21
C ARG A 535 36.09 10.38 -0.05
N GLU A 536 37.20 10.51 -0.71
CA GLU A 536 37.34 11.24 -1.98
C GLU A 536 36.34 10.77 -3.03
N LYS A 537 36.18 9.45 -3.22
CA LYS A 537 35.21 8.86 -4.15
C LYS A 537 33.75 9.22 -3.84
N GLU A 538 33.41 9.49 -2.59
CA GLU A 538 32.05 9.92 -2.22
C GLU A 538 31.85 11.40 -2.60
N ARG A 539 32.87 12.24 -2.33
CA ARG A 539 32.85 13.65 -2.74
C ARG A 539 32.77 13.80 -4.26
N GLU A 540 33.57 13.02 -5.00
CA GLU A 540 33.53 13.00 -6.47
C GLU A 540 32.17 12.63 -7.02
N ARG A 541 31.54 11.59 -6.45
CA ARG A 541 30.17 11.19 -6.85
C ARG A 541 29.13 12.28 -6.62
N TRP A 542 29.22 13.01 -5.52
CA TRP A 542 28.31 14.12 -5.26
C TRP A 542 28.66 15.36 -6.10
N ALA A 543 29.93 15.65 -6.27
CA ALA A 543 30.40 16.73 -7.12
C ALA A 543 29.97 16.52 -8.60
N SER A 544 30.00 15.28 -9.11
CA SER A 544 29.49 14.95 -10.45
C SER A 544 27.97 15.18 -10.61
N LYS A 545 27.26 15.41 -9.51
CA LYS A 545 25.84 15.77 -9.43
C LYS A 545 25.66 17.26 -9.03
N GLY A 546 26.74 18.03 -9.05
CA GLY A 546 26.71 19.46 -8.75
C GLY A 546 26.53 19.80 -7.28
N ILE A 547 26.97 18.92 -6.33
CA ILE A 547 26.78 19.10 -4.88
C ILE A 547 28.10 18.98 -4.13
N ASP A 548 28.35 19.93 -3.21
CA ASP A 548 29.39 19.82 -2.19
C ASP A 548 28.83 19.18 -0.91
N ILE A 549 29.35 18.01 -0.54
CA ILE A 549 28.90 17.28 0.66
C ILE A 549 29.82 17.47 1.87
N ARG A 550 30.86 18.29 1.77
CA ARG A 550 31.80 18.50 2.90
C ARG A 550 31.12 19.04 4.14
N ASN A 551 30.06 19.82 3.96
CA ASN A 551 29.26 20.41 5.02
C ASN A 551 27.76 20.18 4.80
N VAL A 552 26.99 20.41 5.85
CA VAL A 552 25.53 20.57 5.77
C VAL A 552 25.24 22.06 5.69
N GLY A 553 24.60 22.48 4.62
CA GLY A 553 24.23 23.89 4.42
C GLY A 553 23.30 24.41 5.53
N ASP A 554 23.47 25.65 5.93
CA ASP A 554 22.58 26.33 6.88
C ASP A 554 21.27 26.77 6.21
N ALA A 555 21.38 27.21 4.97
CA ALA A 555 20.29 27.71 4.15
C ALA A 555 20.47 27.26 2.69
N ALA A 556 19.45 27.48 1.87
CA ALA A 556 19.54 27.31 0.44
C ALA A 556 20.61 28.26 -0.15
N PRO A 557 21.28 27.89 -1.26
CA PRO A 557 22.31 28.72 -1.86
C PRO A 557 21.75 30.07 -2.31
N THR A 558 22.60 31.11 -2.21
CA THR A 558 22.29 32.46 -2.70
C THR A 558 23.05 32.78 -3.97
N GLN A 559 22.60 33.78 -4.72
CA GLN A 559 23.34 34.27 -5.89
C GLN A 559 24.72 34.82 -5.51
N ASP A 560 24.82 35.54 -4.38
CA ASP A 560 26.10 36.09 -3.90
C ASP A 560 27.13 35.01 -3.57
N GLU A 561 26.69 33.84 -3.06
CA GLU A 561 27.57 32.69 -2.82
C GLU A 561 28.08 32.13 -4.15
N ALA A 562 27.19 31.98 -5.13
CA ALA A 562 27.55 31.48 -6.44
C ALA A 562 28.53 32.45 -7.17
N ASP A 563 28.27 33.75 -7.12
CA ASP A 563 29.11 34.78 -7.76
C ASP A 563 30.51 34.81 -7.11
N ARG A 564 30.61 34.72 -5.80
CA ARG A 564 31.88 34.66 -5.07
C ARG A 564 32.68 33.38 -5.35
N ALA A 565 32.00 32.27 -5.53
CA ALA A 565 32.65 30.98 -5.83
C ALA A 565 33.05 30.86 -7.29
N GLY A 566 32.41 31.61 -8.19
CA GLY A 566 32.67 31.62 -9.61
C GLY A 566 32.24 30.36 -10.36
N PRO A 567 32.77 30.15 -11.57
CA PRO A 567 32.46 28.97 -12.38
C PRO A 567 32.77 27.68 -11.64
N GLY A 568 31.80 26.78 -11.59
CA GLY A 568 31.92 25.49 -10.87
C GLY A 568 31.41 25.52 -9.42
N PHE A 569 30.63 26.54 -9.06
CA PHE A 569 29.92 26.59 -7.78
C PHE A 569 29.17 25.28 -7.48
N LEU A 570 29.41 24.70 -6.32
CA LEU A 570 28.75 23.50 -5.83
C LEU A 570 28.02 23.84 -4.52
N PRO A 571 26.68 23.96 -4.53
CA PRO A 571 25.90 24.20 -3.33
C PRO A 571 25.95 23.02 -2.36
N SER A 572 25.87 23.31 -1.06
CA SER A 572 25.73 22.29 -0.01
C SER A 572 24.25 21.92 0.20
N LEU A 573 23.99 20.66 0.55
CA LEU A 573 22.64 20.24 0.92
C LEU A 573 22.28 20.69 2.34
N THR A 574 21.14 21.36 2.49
CA THR A 574 20.54 21.63 3.81
C THR A 574 19.93 20.36 4.42
N LEU A 575 19.59 20.40 5.71
CA LEU A 575 18.86 19.30 6.35
C LEU A 575 17.52 19.02 5.66
N LYS A 576 16.78 20.06 5.26
CA LYS A 576 15.52 19.96 4.53
C LYS A 576 15.68 19.26 3.18
N MET A 577 16.73 19.61 2.43
CA MET A 577 17.06 18.95 1.15
C MET A 577 17.41 17.47 1.37
N ARG A 578 18.23 17.16 2.38
CA ARG A 578 18.59 15.77 2.73
C ARG A 578 17.35 14.96 3.14
N ALA A 579 16.43 15.55 3.91
CA ALA A 579 15.18 14.92 4.31
C ALA A 579 14.29 14.61 3.10
N ARG A 580 14.17 15.56 2.15
CA ARG A 580 13.40 15.38 0.92
C ARG A 580 14.00 14.28 0.03
N LEU A 581 15.32 14.16 -0.06
CA LEU A 581 15.98 13.04 -0.76
C LEU A 581 15.72 11.67 -0.11
N GLN A 582 15.38 11.65 1.17
CA GLN A 582 14.90 10.46 1.88
C GLN A 582 13.37 10.31 1.85
N SER A 583 12.68 11.21 1.13
CA SER A 583 11.21 11.24 1.01
C SER A 583 10.48 11.43 2.34
N PHE A 584 11.11 12.11 3.31
CA PHE A 584 10.37 12.65 4.45
C PHE A 584 9.43 13.77 3.98
N PRO A 585 8.25 13.91 4.58
CA PRO A 585 7.38 15.05 4.33
C PRO A 585 8.07 16.36 4.71
N ASP A 586 7.85 17.43 3.96
CA ASP A 586 8.50 18.74 4.19
C ASP A 586 8.17 19.36 5.55
N TYR A 587 7.03 19.00 6.14
CA TYR A 587 6.63 19.42 7.48
C TYR A 587 7.31 18.65 8.61
N TRP A 588 8.06 17.57 8.29
CA TRP A 588 8.73 16.76 9.31
C TRP A 588 9.95 17.47 9.83
N THR A 589 9.94 17.81 11.10
CA THR A 589 11.02 18.53 11.76
C THR A 589 11.90 17.59 12.59
N PHE A 590 13.20 17.86 12.63
CA PHE A 590 14.17 17.03 13.33
C PHE A 590 14.70 17.78 14.55
N VAL A 591 14.63 17.19 15.73
CA VAL A 591 15.11 17.75 16.99
C VAL A 591 16.61 17.48 17.15
N GLY A 592 17.32 18.45 17.72
CA GLY A 592 18.77 18.39 17.98
C GLY A 592 19.58 19.25 17.03
N GLY A 593 20.91 19.34 17.27
CA GLY A 593 21.81 20.09 16.40
C GLY A 593 21.99 19.43 15.02
N LYS A 594 22.63 20.15 14.09
CA LYS A 594 22.84 19.71 12.69
C LYS A 594 23.33 18.27 12.56
N ASP A 595 24.31 17.89 13.36
CA ASP A 595 24.90 16.54 13.28
C ASP A 595 23.93 15.46 13.74
N SER A 596 23.12 15.75 14.77
CA SER A 596 22.07 14.85 15.22
C SER A 596 20.99 14.68 14.15
N ALA A 597 20.47 15.78 13.61
CA ALA A 597 19.48 15.77 12.56
C ALA A 597 19.98 15.05 11.28
N ALA A 598 21.23 15.33 10.85
CA ALA A 598 21.82 14.65 9.71
C ALA A 598 21.94 13.13 9.92
N ARG A 599 22.27 12.67 11.16
CA ARG A 599 22.29 11.25 11.51
C ARG A 599 20.89 10.63 11.46
N GLN A 600 19.91 11.31 12.01
CA GLN A 600 18.51 10.88 11.99
C GLN A 600 18.02 10.68 10.56
N ILE A 601 18.26 11.64 9.68
CA ILE A 601 17.87 11.59 8.27
C ILE A 601 18.62 10.46 7.54
N GLY A 602 19.94 10.38 7.66
CA GLY A 602 20.76 9.43 6.92
C GLY A 602 20.54 7.97 7.33
N ASN A 603 20.24 7.72 8.62
CA ASN A 603 19.97 6.37 9.12
C ASN A 603 18.55 5.89 8.84
N ALA A 604 17.62 6.78 8.50
CA ALA A 604 16.22 6.42 8.31
C ALA A 604 15.99 5.48 7.12
N VAL A 605 15.00 4.62 7.26
CA VAL A 605 14.36 3.94 6.13
C VAL A 605 13.43 4.95 5.46
N PRO A 606 13.53 5.16 4.14
CA PRO A 606 12.63 6.07 3.45
C PRO A 606 11.15 5.67 3.62
N PRO A 607 10.24 6.61 3.95
CA PRO A 607 8.82 6.30 4.14
C PRO A 607 8.16 5.48 3.02
N PRO A 608 8.42 5.72 1.72
CA PRO A 608 7.84 4.90 0.66
C PRO A 608 8.27 3.43 0.71
N VAL A 609 9.50 3.14 1.15
CA VAL A 609 9.98 1.76 1.35
C VAL A 609 9.25 1.11 2.53
N GLY A 610 9.04 1.86 3.63
CA GLY A 610 8.22 1.41 4.77
C GLY A 610 6.77 1.12 4.36
N THR A 611 6.18 1.99 3.53
CA THR A 611 4.82 1.75 3.01
C THR A 611 4.76 0.48 2.16
N ALA A 612 5.70 0.31 1.23
CA ALA A 612 5.70 -0.84 0.33
C ALA A 612 5.80 -2.17 1.09
N ILE A 613 6.71 -2.27 2.06
CA ILE A 613 6.85 -3.51 2.85
C ILE A 613 5.66 -3.71 3.80
N GLY A 614 5.14 -2.64 4.40
CA GLY A 614 3.95 -2.70 5.25
C GLY A 614 2.74 -3.26 4.48
N LEU A 615 2.48 -2.77 3.26
CA LEU A 615 1.41 -3.28 2.39
C LEU A 615 1.63 -4.75 2.01
N ALA A 616 2.87 -5.17 1.71
CA ALA A 616 3.18 -6.54 1.34
C ALA A 616 2.93 -7.52 2.50
N ILE A 617 3.35 -7.16 3.72
CA ILE A 617 3.10 -7.96 4.92
C ILE A 617 1.60 -7.97 5.24
N ARG A 618 0.92 -6.83 5.19
CA ARG A 618 -0.53 -6.75 5.40
C ARG A 618 -1.31 -7.60 4.39
N SER A 619 -0.88 -7.58 3.12
CA SER A 619 -1.45 -8.46 2.08
C SER A 619 -1.35 -9.93 2.47
N ALA A 620 -0.20 -10.37 2.96
CA ALA A 620 0.01 -11.74 3.40
C ALA A 620 -0.81 -12.13 4.64
N LEU A 621 -0.94 -11.21 5.62
CA LEU A 621 -1.66 -11.45 6.86
C LEU A 621 -3.19 -11.45 6.69
N LYS A 622 -3.72 -10.64 5.76
CA LYS A 622 -5.16 -10.41 5.60
C LYS A 622 -5.74 -10.87 4.26
N GLY A 623 -4.91 -11.43 3.37
CA GLY A 623 -5.34 -11.83 2.02
C GLY A 623 -5.79 -10.67 1.12
N THR A 624 -5.43 -9.42 1.47
CA THR A 624 -5.85 -8.21 0.76
C THR A 624 -4.90 -7.90 -0.39
N VAL A 625 -5.43 -7.62 -1.57
CA VAL A 625 -4.65 -7.15 -2.72
C VAL A 625 -4.67 -5.63 -2.74
N PHE A 626 -3.49 -4.99 -2.77
CA PHE A 626 -3.35 -3.54 -2.77
C PHE A 626 -3.00 -3.00 -4.16
N ASP A 627 -3.54 -1.82 -4.48
CA ASP A 627 -3.07 -1.02 -5.61
C ASP A 627 -1.86 -0.18 -5.15
N TYR A 628 -0.68 -0.74 -5.34
CA TYR A 628 0.57 -0.08 -4.96
C TYR A 628 0.81 1.22 -5.73
N GLU A 629 0.35 1.32 -6.98
CA GLU A 629 0.49 2.55 -7.76
C GLU A 629 -0.28 3.71 -7.14
N ALA A 630 -1.51 3.44 -6.70
CA ALA A 630 -2.32 4.46 -6.04
C ALA A 630 -1.78 4.83 -4.64
N LEU A 631 -1.18 3.87 -3.93
CA LEU A 631 -0.76 4.06 -2.54
C LEU A 631 0.68 4.60 -2.39
N LEU A 632 1.54 4.39 -3.40
CA LEU A 632 2.95 4.80 -3.39
C LEU A 632 3.24 5.97 -4.32
N ASN A 633 2.26 6.47 -5.09
CA ASN A 633 2.50 7.51 -6.10
C ASN A 633 3.21 8.74 -5.50
N PRO A 634 4.41 9.09 -5.97
CA PRO A 634 5.19 10.21 -5.44
C PRO A 634 4.47 11.56 -5.50
N THR A 635 3.64 11.77 -6.51
CA THR A 635 2.85 13.00 -6.67
C THR A 635 1.83 13.21 -5.55
N ALA A 636 1.39 12.14 -4.88
CA ALA A 636 0.52 12.23 -3.72
C ALA A 636 1.28 12.55 -2.40
N VAL A 637 2.61 12.39 -2.40
CA VAL A 637 3.45 12.56 -1.20
C VAL A 637 3.88 14.02 -0.99
N HIS A 638 3.90 14.82 -2.05
CA HIS A 638 4.39 16.21 -2.01
C HIS A 638 3.30 17.28 -1.94
N GLN A 639 2.01 16.90 -1.91
CA GLN A 639 0.96 17.87 -1.65
C GLN A 639 1.01 18.30 -0.17
N PRO A 640 1.01 19.60 0.15
CA PRO A 640 0.94 20.06 1.52
C PRO A 640 -0.36 19.57 2.13
N GLU A 641 -0.26 18.61 3.04
CA GLU A 641 -1.41 18.14 3.80
C GLU A 641 -1.82 19.19 4.84
N GLU A 642 -2.62 20.16 4.44
CA GLU A 642 -3.46 20.90 5.40
C GLU A 642 -4.39 19.95 6.17
N SER A 643 -4.71 18.81 5.59
CA SER A 643 -5.55 17.76 6.18
C SER A 643 -4.86 16.88 7.23
N ALA A 644 -3.53 16.77 7.26
CA ALA A 644 -2.84 15.94 8.26
C ALA A 644 -2.90 16.51 9.68
N ARG A 645 -3.16 17.83 9.83
CA ARG A 645 -3.38 18.45 11.15
C ARG A 645 -4.73 18.09 11.77
N GLN A 646 -5.66 17.54 11.01
CA GLN A 646 -7.02 17.22 11.48
C GLN A 646 -7.29 15.73 11.70
N LEU A 647 -6.33 14.85 11.50
CA LEU A 647 -6.41 13.49 12.02
C LEU A 647 -6.13 13.51 13.52
N THR A 648 -7.06 14.08 14.28
CA THR A 648 -7.11 13.91 15.73
C THR A 648 -7.44 12.43 15.99
N TRP A 649 -6.42 11.67 16.28
CA TRP A 649 -6.55 10.34 16.83
C TRP A 649 -7.08 10.47 18.25
N SER A 650 -8.34 10.09 18.46
CA SER A 650 -8.75 9.75 19.82
C SER A 650 -7.93 8.51 20.22
N PRO A 651 -7.26 8.52 21.38
CA PRO A 651 -6.61 7.31 21.87
C PRO A 651 -7.71 6.24 22.00
N LEU A 652 -7.56 5.13 21.25
CA LEU A 652 -8.33 3.94 21.52
C LEU A 652 -7.96 3.51 22.95
N ILE A 653 -8.85 3.79 23.88
CA ILE A 653 -8.84 3.10 25.17
C ILE A 653 -9.08 1.64 24.77
N VAL A 654 -8.04 0.80 24.90
CA VAL A 654 -8.15 -0.64 24.74
C VAL A 654 -9.09 -1.08 25.86
N THR A 655 -10.35 -1.37 25.54
CA THR A 655 -11.29 -1.93 26.49
C THR A 655 -11.00 -3.43 26.66
N GLU A 656 -11.39 -4.01 27.79
CA GLU A 656 -11.26 -5.46 28.02
C GLU A 656 -11.90 -6.28 26.89
N LEU A 657 -12.96 -5.79 26.26
CA LEU A 657 -13.61 -6.38 25.09
C LEU A 657 -12.68 -6.49 23.86
N ASP A 658 -11.81 -5.50 23.62
CA ASP A 658 -10.84 -5.54 22.50
C ASP A 658 -9.75 -6.59 22.75
N VAL A 659 -9.45 -6.89 24.01
CA VAL A 659 -8.49 -7.93 24.43
C VAL A 659 -9.10 -9.32 24.25
N GLU A 660 -10.38 -9.51 24.60
CA GLU A 660 -11.08 -10.80 24.43
C GLU A 660 -11.25 -11.16 22.95
N ASP A 661 -11.59 -10.20 22.10
CA ASP A 661 -11.74 -10.40 20.65
C ASP A 661 -10.38 -10.67 19.95
N ALA A 662 -9.28 -10.14 20.48
CA ALA A 662 -7.93 -10.45 20.05
C ALA A 662 -7.46 -11.84 20.51
N CYS A 663 -7.93 -12.31 21.68
CA CYS A 663 -7.65 -13.65 22.17
C CYS A 663 -8.44 -14.73 21.42
N ALA A 664 -9.73 -14.52 21.15
CA ALA A 664 -10.58 -15.44 20.40
C ALA A 664 -10.06 -15.69 18.98
N ARG A 665 -9.62 -14.65 18.29
CA ARG A 665 -8.99 -14.75 16.94
C ARG A 665 -7.64 -15.48 16.96
N ARG A 666 -6.97 -15.58 18.10
CA ARG A 666 -5.73 -16.36 18.24
C ARG A 666 -5.96 -17.84 18.38
N GLU A 667 -7.04 -18.25 19.00
CA GLU A 667 -7.40 -19.66 19.13
C GLU A 667 -7.86 -20.24 17.78
N GLU A 668 -8.57 -19.46 16.96
CA GLU A 668 -8.92 -19.85 15.58
C GLU A 668 -7.71 -19.94 14.64
N MET A 669 -6.64 -19.20 14.90
CA MET A 669 -5.39 -19.25 14.09
C MET A 669 -4.38 -20.29 14.61
N ALA A 670 -4.61 -20.87 15.80
CA ALA A 670 -3.74 -21.87 16.41
C ALA A 670 -4.22 -23.33 16.18
N ASN A 671 -5.48 -23.52 15.78
CA ASN A 671 -6.07 -24.74 15.26
C ASN A 671 -6.02 -24.75 13.72
#